data_b06f8ee90ecdc0e9b60650dd4b7f0c22
#
_entry.id   b06f8ee90ecdc0e9b60650dd4b7f0c22
#
_cell.length_a   1.000
_cell.length_b   1.000
_cell.length_c   1.000
_cell.angle_alpha   90.00
_cell.angle_beta   90.00
_cell.angle_gamma   90.00
#
_symmetry.space_group_name_H-M   'P 1'
#
loop_
_entity.id
_entity.type
_entity.pdbx_description
1 polymer ?
#
loop_
_entity_poly.entity_id
_entity_poly.type
_entity_poly.pdbx_seq_one_letter_code
_entity_poly.pdbx_strand_id
1 'polypeptide(L)'
;MSELCSVPRVSERFAQSNALDEDIARLKYVSGKREEALRRLGIRTVGDLLLHIPHRYLDFTRSWSIEMAPIGTVCTIVATVDRIVQKQPRPRMQVTEVSLVDETGVLQVAFFRQPWIAQQLKQGDRLAVMGKVEFAYGFKQMASPHFEKLEDGRAAGTILPVHYVSDGVSQAWMRRIVSGALEVVSNPFDPIPARLRVKRRLMSNARALRSIHFPSSMAERDIARARLAYEECLYLQLALRLRNDGGLVDVVPYAHTAGEHLAALKQALPFSLSDEQEAAFKDILHDMCDGGRVMNRLLLGDVGTGKTAVAACALAVAADSGTQSCVMAPTGVLARQYADKTGPLLSQAGMSWALLTGATPAAEREQIHAQLESGELDVLFGTHAVLSDDVAFKHLSLVVIDEQHRFGVGQRNALRAKGPGADLLVMTATPIPRTLALSVYGDLDTSIIRHRPVPGAGVTTRVLTESSRDLAYGAIREAYEKGQQAYVICPLVEPSDSADELEDVPGIARDDEGRVTVPVPLHDTATELDRLRLALPGLTVERLHGRMPAGEKDRVIDAFKRGEIDVLVSTTVIEVGVDVPNATVMVIENGERFGLAALHQLRGRVGRGSVSGTCLVMTHSKGNGGASAAQDRLQSLEKTSDGFTLAQMDLRLRHEGEILGYRQHGGVTLRFVDLDADEDLIEWAHLDAVELLRYACNLDSVATRPLRDAVATRYRHIFKEVSGG
;
A
#
# COMPACT_ATOMS: atom_id res chain seq x y z
N MET A 1 -45.53 -1.35 16.30
CA MET A 1 -44.22 -0.77 16.07
C MET A 1 -43.85 -0.61 14.57
N SER A 2 -44.80 -0.81 13.66
CA SER A 2 -44.58 -0.70 12.20
C SER A 2 -45.03 0.65 11.58
N GLU A 3 -45.53 1.60 12.35
CA GLU A 3 -46.01 2.89 11.82
C GLU A 3 -45.02 4.07 11.97
N LEU A 4 -43.90 3.86 12.63
CA LEU A 4 -42.87 4.90 12.78
C LEU A 4 -41.86 4.98 11.61
N CYS A 5 -42.00 4.09 10.60
CA CYS A 5 -41.15 4.07 9.41
C CYS A 5 -41.64 4.94 8.25
N SER A 6 -42.74 5.67 8.40
CA SER A 6 -43.30 6.54 7.35
C SER A 6 -42.99 8.03 7.56
N VAL A 7 -41.84 8.38 8.08
CA VAL A 7 -41.37 9.78 8.04
C VAL A 7 -41.07 10.12 6.58
N PRO A 8 -41.76 11.11 5.98
CA PRO A 8 -41.67 11.34 4.55
C PRO A 8 -40.26 11.83 4.17
N ARG A 9 -39.68 11.16 3.24
CA ARG A 9 -38.63 11.44 2.22
C ARG A 9 -38.06 12.86 2.18
N VAL A 10 -37.72 13.43 3.31
CA VAL A 10 -36.95 14.68 3.38
C VAL A 10 -35.55 14.45 2.80
N SER A 11 -35.01 13.23 2.92
CA SER A 11 -33.70 12.85 2.38
C SER A 11 -33.63 12.86 0.85
N GLU A 12 -34.72 12.49 0.13
CA GLU A 12 -34.72 12.52 -1.34
C GLU A 12 -34.71 13.96 -1.88
N ARG A 13 -35.40 14.90 -1.23
CA ARG A 13 -35.37 16.30 -1.63
C ARG A 13 -34.01 16.97 -1.36
N PHE A 14 -33.32 16.60 -0.27
CA PHE A 14 -31.97 17.08 0.02
C PHE A 14 -30.93 16.47 -0.92
N ALA A 15 -31.05 15.20 -1.27
CA ALA A 15 -30.18 14.55 -2.24
C ALA A 15 -30.37 15.07 -3.66
N GLN A 16 -31.61 15.37 -4.06
CA GLN A 16 -31.93 15.94 -5.37
C GLN A 16 -31.53 17.39 -5.56
N SER A 17 -31.29 18.14 -4.48
CA SER A 17 -30.83 19.53 -4.55
C SER A 17 -29.33 19.71 -4.32
N ASN A 18 -28.55 18.64 -4.38
CA ASN A 18 -27.12 18.75 -4.15
C ASN A 18 -26.42 19.31 -5.37
N ALA A 19 -26.14 20.61 -5.34
CA ALA A 19 -25.43 21.33 -6.41
C ALA A 19 -24.06 20.74 -6.75
N LEU A 20 -23.52 19.85 -5.91
CA LEU A 20 -22.27 19.12 -6.18
C LEU A 20 -22.40 18.14 -7.36
N ASP A 21 -23.57 17.56 -7.57
CA ASP A 21 -23.83 16.59 -8.65
C ASP A 21 -24.18 17.25 -9.99
N GLU A 22 -24.32 18.56 -10.01
CA GLU A 22 -24.61 19.30 -11.25
C GLU A 22 -23.44 19.26 -12.23
N ASP A 23 -23.79 19.22 -13.54
CA ASP A 23 -22.77 19.27 -14.61
C ASP A 23 -22.02 20.59 -14.55
N ILE A 24 -20.70 20.51 -14.72
CA ILE A 24 -19.79 21.66 -14.64
C ILE A 24 -20.12 22.76 -15.67
N ALA A 25 -20.75 22.41 -16.80
CA ALA A 25 -21.16 23.35 -17.83
C ALA A 25 -22.19 24.39 -17.33
N ARG A 26 -22.86 24.15 -16.20
CA ARG A 26 -23.77 25.11 -15.57
C ARG A 26 -23.06 26.24 -14.82
N LEU A 27 -21.79 26.08 -14.54
CA LEU A 27 -21.02 27.10 -13.85
C LEU A 27 -20.72 28.30 -14.76
N LYS A 28 -20.80 29.48 -14.17
CA LYS A 28 -20.37 30.71 -14.84
C LYS A 28 -18.92 30.59 -15.31
N TYR A 29 -18.63 31.03 -16.50
CA TYR A 29 -17.31 30.98 -17.13
C TYR A 29 -16.85 29.60 -17.64
N VAL A 30 -17.66 28.55 -17.54
CA VAL A 30 -17.37 27.23 -18.11
C VAL A 30 -18.15 27.06 -19.42
N SER A 31 -17.44 27.15 -20.54
CA SER A 31 -17.99 26.91 -21.86
C SER A 31 -16.87 26.70 -22.89
N GLY A 32 -17.17 26.02 -23.99
CA GLY A 32 -16.25 25.79 -25.10
C GLY A 32 -14.90 25.19 -24.65
N LYS A 33 -13.80 25.82 -25.07
CA LYS A 33 -12.44 25.30 -24.76
C LYS A 33 -12.16 25.08 -23.27
N ARG A 34 -12.77 25.86 -22.39
CA ARG A 34 -12.57 25.68 -20.93
C ARG A 34 -13.30 24.45 -20.42
N GLU A 35 -14.50 24.21 -20.91
CA GLU A 35 -15.25 22.98 -20.55
C GLU A 35 -14.49 21.74 -21.03
N GLU A 36 -14.01 21.74 -22.28
CA GLU A 36 -13.20 20.63 -22.80
C GLU A 36 -11.92 20.41 -21.99
N ALA A 37 -11.26 21.50 -21.59
CA ALA A 37 -10.05 21.45 -20.77
C ALA A 37 -10.32 20.84 -19.37
N LEU A 38 -11.44 21.21 -18.73
CA LEU A 38 -11.84 20.64 -17.44
C LEU A 38 -12.23 19.17 -17.58
N ARG A 39 -12.98 18.81 -18.63
CA ARG A 39 -13.33 17.40 -18.89
C ARG A 39 -12.11 16.52 -19.18
N ARG A 40 -11.06 17.05 -19.82
CA ARG A 40 -9.75 16.32 -19.96
C ARG A 40 -9.06 16.06 -18.63
N LEU A 41 -9.25 16.91 -17.63
CA LEU A 41 -8.78 16.69 -16.27
C LEU A 41 -9.67 15.72 -15.45
N GLY A 42 -10.69 15.14 -16.07
CA GLY A 42 -11.65 14.24 -15.40
C GLY A 42 -12.73 14.97 -14.61
N ILE A 43 -12.81 16.30 -14.70
CA ILE A 43 -13.76 17.13 -13.97
C ILE A 43 -15.05 17.23 -14.79
N ARG A 44 -16.13 16.63 -14.32
CA ARG A 44 -17.44 16.58 -15.00
C ARG A 44 -18.53 17.26 -14.21
N THR A 45 -18.46 17.19 -12.88
CA THR A 45 -19.44 17.77 -11.96
C THR A 45 -18.83 18.92 -11.16
N VAL A 46 -19.68 19.72 -10.53
CA VAL A 46 -19.25 20.75 -9.58
C VAL A 46 -18.50 20.13 -8.41
N GLY A 47 -18.92 18.95 -7.95
CA GLY A 47 -18.24 18.17 -6.92
C GLY A 47 -16.84 17.75 -7.34
N ASP A 48 -16.65 17.24 -8.58
CA ASP A 48 -15.32 16.91 -9.10
C ASP A 48 -14.39 18.12 -9.08
N LEU A 49 -14.90 19.30 -9.43
CA LEU A 49 -14.13 20.54 -9.41
C LEU A 49 -13.70 20.92 -7.99
N LEU A 50 -14.61 20.86 -7.01
CA LEU A 50 -14.31 21.21 -5.64
C LEU A 50 -13.45 20.16 -4.92
N LEU A 51 -13.36 18.94 -5.45
CA LEU A 51 -12.43 17.90 -5.02
C LEU A 51 -11.12 17.89 -5.85
N HIS A 52 -11.01 18.74 -6.88
CA HIS A 52 -9.76 18.98 -7.60
C HIS A 52 -8.92 20.00 -6.83
N ILE A 53 -8.33 19.56 -5.72
CA ILE A 53 -7.62 20.42 -4.79
C ILE A 53 -6.33 21.01 -5.38
N PRO A 54 -5.87 22.16 -4.86
CA PRO A 54 -4.56 22.69 -5.21
C PRO A 54 -3.44 21.74 -4.82
N HIS A 55 -2.50 21.50 -5.71
CA HIS A 55 -1.29 20.76 -5.40
C HIS A 55 -0.24 21.60 -4.68
N ARG A 56 -0.39 22.92 -4.72
CA ARG A 56 0.54 23.88 -4.12
C ARG A 56 -0.19 25.16 -3.72
N TYR A 57 0.37 25.84 -2.74
CA TYR A 57 -0.10 27.15 -2.29
C TYR A 57 1.05 28.17 -2.34
N LEU A 58 0.74 29.36 -2.79
CA LEU A 58 1.64 30.51 -2.75
C LEU A 58 1.18 31.39 -1.60
N ASP A 59 1.98 31.40 -0.55
CA ASP A 59 1.68 32.18 0.66
C ASP A 59 2.27 33.59 0.56
N PHE A 60 1.39 34.56 0.30
CA PHE A 60 1.73 35.97 0.28
C PHE A 60 1.36 36.71 1.58
N THR A 61 0.99 35.98 2.65
CA THR A 61 0.65 36.57 3.96
C THR A 61 1.89 37.10 4.67
N ARG A 62 3.08 36.54 4.35
CA ARG A 62 4.37 36.97 4.88
C ARG A 62 5.26 37.36 3.70
N SER A 63 5.36 38.64 3.40
CA SER A 63 6.32 39.16 2.44
C SER A 63 7.54 39.72 3.15
N TRP A 64 8.70 39.48 2.55
CA TRP A 64 9.95 40.06 2.96
C TRP A 64 10.24 41.32 2.11
N SER A 65 10.87 42.32 2.70
CA SER A 65 11.53 43.34 1.89
C SER A 65 12.77 42.76 1.20
N ILE A 66 13.17 43.36 0.10
CA ILE A 66 14.32 42.86 -0.68
C ILE A 66 15.57 42.80 0.20
N GLU A 67 15.82 43.81 1.02
CA GLU A 67 16.99 43.86 1.91
C GLU A 67 16.98 42.74 2.96
N MET A 68 15.83 42.47 3.58
CA MET A 68 15.70 41.51 4.69
C MET A 68 15.50 40.09 4.24
N ALA A 69 15.24 39.83 2.94
CA ALA A 69 14.99 38.48 2.42
C ALA A 69 16.21 37.56 2.64
N PRO A 70 16.06 36.44 3.36
CA PRO A 70 17.17 35.56 3.70
C PRO A 70 17.71 34.81 2.47
N ILE A 71 19.03 34.81 2.33
CA ILE A 71 19.71 34.12 1.22
C ILE A 71 19.65 32.61 1.45
N GLY A 72 19.46 31.85 0.37
CA GLY A 72 19.41 30.38 0.39
C GLY A 72 18.02 29.79 0.72
N THR A 73 17.05 30.62 1.11
CA THR A 73 15.70 30.20 1.48
C THR A 73 14.65 30.59 0.43
N VAL A 74 13.55 29.86 0.40
CA VAL A 74 12.37 30.21 -0.42
C VAL A 74 11.55 31.24 0.36
N CYS A 75 11.37 32.42 -0.21
CA CYS A 75 10.55 33.46 0.40
C CYS A 75 9.75 34.23 -0.64
N THR A 76 8.76 34.96 -0.14
CA THR A 76 7.91 35.85 -0.94
C THR A 76 8.39 37.28 -0.82
N ILE A 77 8.57 37.96 -1.96
CA ILE A 77 8.89 39.39 -2.05
C ILE A 77 7.81 40.07 -2.87
N VAL A 78 7.34 41.22 -2.39
CA VAL A 78 6.41 42.09 -3.15
C VAL A 78 7.17 43.33 -3.57
N ALA A 79 7.29 43.51 -4.88
CA ALA A 79 8.06 44.61 -5.45
C ALA A 79 7.48 45.09 -6.79
N THR A 80 7.94 46.24 -7.25
CA THR A 80 7.48 46.86 -8.49
C THR A 80 8.45 46.57 -9.63
N VAL A 81 7.94 46.29 -10.83
CA VAL A 81 8.75 46.11 -12.05
C VAL A 81 9.38 47.44 -12.44
N ASP A 82 10.68 47.52 -12.35
CA ASP A 82 11.46 48.67 -12.83
C ASP A 82 11.88 48.48 -14.28
N ARG A 83 12.42 47.31 -14.64
CA ARG A 83 12.98 47.06 -15.95
C ARG A 83 12.74 45.64 -16.43
N ILE A 84 12.48 45.46 -17.72
CA ILE A 84 12.36 44.13 -18.36
C ILE A 84 13.37 44.09 -19.52
N VAL A 85 14.21 43.04 -19.56
CA VAL A 85 15.21 42.84 -20.60
C VAL A 85 15.16 41.40 -21.11
N GLN A 86 15.05 41.25 -22.42
CA GLN A 86 15.19 39.93 -23.06
C GLN A 86 16.64 39.76 -23.54
N LYS A 87 17.27 38.65 -23.16
CA LYS A 87 18.61 38.25 -23.55
C LYS A 87 18.62 36.88 -24.20
N GLN A 88 19.52 36.69 -25.14
CA GLN A 88 19.75 35.38 -25.76
C GLN A 88 21.23 34.99 -25.59
N PRO A 89 21.64 34.52 -24.41
CA PRO A 89 23.04 34.24 -24.12
C PRO A 89 23.62 33.05 -24.92
N ARG A 90 22.78 32.17 -25.46
CA ARG A 90 23.15 31.05 -26.35
C ARG A 90 22.06 30.79 -27.40
N PRO A 91 22.42 30.20 -28.57
CA PRO A 91 21.41 29.71 -29.51
C PRO A 91 20.44 28.75 -28.78
N ARG A 92 19.13 29.01 -28.90
CA ARG A 92 18.02 28.28 -28.20
C ARG A 92 17.82 28.59 -26.73
N MET A 93 18.55 29.50 -26.09
CA MET A 93 18.37 29.88 -24.69
C MET A 93 17.92 31.35 -24.60
N GLN A 94 16.59 31.55 -24.46
CA GLN A 94 16.02 32.86 -24.19
C GLN A 94 15.85 33.04 -22.69
N VAL A 95 16.26 34.20 -22.19
CA VAL A 95 16.13 34.59 -20.78
C VAL A 95 15.45 35.95 -20.73
N THR A 96 14.35 36.05 -20.00
CA THR A 96 13.71 37.29 -19.64
C THR A 96 14.15 37.71 -18.25
N GLU A 97 14.95 38.76 -18.14
CA GLU A 97 15.37 39.34 -16.87
C GLU A 97 14.41 40.47 -16.50
N VAL A 98 13.93 40.44 -15.27
CA VAL A 98 13.05 41.47 -14.73
C VAL A 98 13.71 42.03 -13.47
N SER A 99 13.97 43.32 -13.43
CA SER A 99 14.42 44.02 -12.24
C SER A 99 13.20 44.47 -11.45
N LEU A 100 13.11 44.02 -10.21
CA LEU A 100 12.07 44.40 -9.27
C LEU A 100 12.67 45.29 -8.19
N VAL A 101 11.95 46.33 -7.82
CA VAL A 101 12.39 47.32 -6.80
C VAL A 101 11.34 47.48 -5.71
N ASP A 102 11.80 47.61 -4.48
CA ASP A 102 11.02 48.11 -3.35
C ASP A 102 11.77 49.26 -2.68
N GLU A 103 11.29 49.74 -1.56
CA GLU A 103 11.92 50.85 -0.81
C GLU A 103 13.31 50.47 -0.26
N THR A 104 13.68 49.20 -0.24
CA THR A 104 14.89 48.67 0.42
C THR A 104 15.96 48.16 -0.54
N GLY A 105 15.64 47.92 -1.80
CA GLY A 105 16.63 47.42 -2.74
C GLY A 105 16.10 46.95 -4.09
N VAL A 106 16.97 46.21 -4.80
CA VAL A 106 16.72 45.66 -6.12
C VAL A 106 16.84 44.14 -6.11
N LEU A 107 15.85 43.45 -6.64
CA LEU A 107 15.83 42.02 -6.86
C LEU A 107 15.89 41.74 -8.37
N GLN A 108 16.88 40.95 -8.81
CA GLN A 108 16.96 40.50 -10.19
C GLN A 108 16.23 39.15 -10.33
N VAL A 109 15.29 39.07 -11.22
CA VAL A 109 14.52 37.85 -11.51
C VAL A 109 14.81 37.38 -12.93
N ALA A 110 15.25 36.15 -13.10
CA ALA A 110 15.54 35.57 -14.41
C ALA A 110 14.54 34.44 -14.74
N PHE A 111 13.80 34.56 -15.84
CA PHE A 111 12.90 33.54 -16.37
C PHE A 111 13.51 32.87 -17.58
N PHE A 112 13.79 31.58 -17.47
CA PHE A 112 14.44 30.79 -18.53
C PHE A 112 13.38 30.18 -19.45
N ARG A 113 13.58 30.29 -20.78
CA ARG A 113 12.70 29.74 -21.82
C ARG A 113 11.24 30.21 -21.74
N GLN A 114 11.01 31.41 -21.20
CA GLN A 114 9.69 32.00 -21.00
C GLN A 114 9.60 33.42 -21.63
N PRO A 115 9.70 33.57 -22.97
CA PRO A 115 9.70 34.89 -23.64
C PRO A 115 8.37 35.61 -23.48
N TRP A 116 7.26 34.88 -23.28
CA TRP A 116 5.92 35.47 -23.11
C TRP A 116 5.79 36.36 -21.87
N ILE A 117 6.66 36.19 -20.85
CA ILE A 117 6.63 37.02 -19.66
C ILE A 117 6.87 38.49 -19.97
N ALA A 118 7.74 38.79 -20.92
CA ALA A 118 7.98 40.18 -21.35
C ALA A 118 6.75 40.83 -22.00
N GLN A 119 5.80 40.03 -22.50
CA GLN A 119 4.54 40.54 -23.06
C GLN A 119 3.46 40.71 -21.98
N GLN A 120 3.55 39.96 -20.88
CA GLN A 120 2.58 39.96 -19.76
C GLN A 120 2.88 41.09 -18.75
N LEU A 121 4.15 41.46 -18.60
CA LEU A 121 4.59 42.42 -17.60
C LEU A 121 4.88 43.77 -18.24
N LYS A 122 4.64 44.85 -17.48
CA LYS A 122 4.94 46.22 -17.85
C LYS A 122 5.71 46.87 -16.71
N GLN A 123 6.55 47.86 -17.04
CA GLN A 123 7.16 48.73 -16.05
C GLN A 123 6.08 49.40 -15.19
N GLY A 124 6.27 49.44 -13.88
CA GLY A 124 5.28 49.91 -12.92
C GLY A 124 4.31 48.84 -12.41
N ASP A 125 4.28 47.65 -13.02
CA ASP A 125 3.46 46.56 -12.49
C ASP A 125 3.96 46.12 -11.10
N ARG A 126 3.06 45.95 -10.15
CA ARG A 126 3.40 45.40 -8.84
C ARG A 126 3.28 43.90 -8.86
N LEU A 127 4.35 43.20 -8.49
CA LEU A 127 4.41 41.75 -8.49
C LEU A 127 4.68 41.20 -7.10
N ALA A 128 4.03 40.08 -6.78
CA ALA A 128 4.47 39.21 -5.72
C ALA A 128 5.27 38.05 -6.38
N VAL A 129 6.51 37.85 -5.97
CA VAL A 129 7.38 36.79 -6.45
C VAL A 129 7.76 35.85 -5.32
N MET A 130 7.70 34.55 -5.57
CA MET A 130 8.06 33.52 -4.60
C MET A 130 9.10 32.59 -5.20
N GLY A 131 10.27 32.52 -4.59
CA GLY A 131 11.37 31.70 -5.05
C GLY A 131 12.51 31.68 -4.06
N LYS A 132 13.53 30.82 -4.36
CA LYS A 132 14.76 30.79 -3.59
C LYS A 132 15.58 32.04 -3.88
N VAL A 133 15.94 32.78 -2.82
CA VAL A 133 16.80 33.97 -2.92
C VAL A 133 18.25 33.52 -2.97
N GLU A 134 18.95 33.96 -3.98
CA GLU A 134 20.40 33.76 -4.13
C GLU A 134 21.10 35.11 -4.19
N PHE A 135 22.39 35.17 -3.90
CA PHE A 135 23.17 36.38 -4.04
C PHE A 135 24.30 36.17 -5.04
N ALA A 136 24.28 36.89 -6.13
CA ALA A 136 25.33 36.87 -7.11
C ALA A 136 25.42 38.22 -7.83
N TYR A 137 26.61 38.57 -8.32
CA TYR A 137 26.91 39.81 -9.06
C TYR A 137 26.51 41.10 -8.31
N GLY A 138 26.53 41.05 -6.97
CA GLY A 138 26.20 42.21 -6.13
C GLY A 138 24.71 42.44 -5.87
N PHE A 139 23.82 41.56 -6.36
CA PHE A 139 22.38 41.68 -6.20
C PHE A 139 21.78 40.37 -5.65
N LYS A 140 20.66 40.52 -4.94
CA LYS A 140 19.76 39.38 -4.66
C LYS A 140 19.05 39.02 -5.95
N GLN A 141 18.93 37.71 -6.21
CA GLN A 141 18.31 37.21 -7.44
C GLN A 141 17.46 35.97 -7.17
N MET A 142 16.49 35.75 -8.04
CA MET A 142 15.65 34.55 -8.09
C MET A 142 15.65 33.97 -9.49
N ALA A 143 15.83 32.66 -9.62
CA ALA A 143 15.76 31.93 -10.88
C ALA A 143 14.37 31.31 -11.06
N SER A 144 13.65 31.70 -12.11
CA SER A 144 12.32 31.21 -12.45
C SER A 144 11.33 31.15 -11.26
N PRO A 145 11.18 32.24 -10.47
CA PRO A 145 10.23 32.24 -9.37
C PRO A 145 8.78 32.14 -9.87
N HIS A 146 7.91 31.71 -8.99
CA HIS A 146 6.48 31.92 -9.22
C HIS A 146 6.17 33.40 -9.02
N PHE A 147 5.35 33.96 -9.88
CA PHE A 147 4.92 35.36 -9.75
C PHE A 147 3.43 35.50 -9.96
N GLU A 148 2.87 36.51 -9.32
CA GLU A 148 1.49 36.95 -9.52
C GLU A 148 1.50 38.48 -9.68
N LYS A 149 0.79 38.98 -10.69
CA LYS A 149 0.59 40.41 -10.85
C LYS A 149 -0.49 40.88 -9.89
N LEU A 150 -0.16 41.83 -9.05
CA LEU A 150 -1.08 42.40 -8.09
C LEU A 150 -1.92 43.51 -8.76
N GLU A 151 -3.21 43.22 -8.96
CA GLU A 151 -4.17 44.27 -9.28
C GLU A 151 -4.46 45.09 -8.01
N ASP A 152 -4.64 46.41 -8.15
CA ASP A 152 -4.78 47.37 -7.05
C ASP A 152 -5.67 46.83 -5.91
N GLY A 153 -5.08 46.57 -4.77
CA GLY A 153 -5.73 46.32 -3.46
C GLY A 153 -6.02 44.87 -3.08
N ARG A 154 -5.71 43.84 -3.88
CA ARG A 154 -6.22 42.46 -3.57
C ARG A 154 -5.24 41.39 -3.15
N ALA A 155 -3.95 41.52 -3.25
CA ALA A 155 -3.06 40.34 -3.08
C ALA A 155 -2.02 40.40 -1.98
N ALA A 156 -1.83 41.53 -1.32
CA ALA A 156 -0.98 41.56 -0.12
C ALA A 156 -1.73 40.86 1.03
N GLY A 157 -1.19 39.74 1.52
CA GLY A 157 -1.77 39.03 2.65
C GLY A 157 -2.72 37.86 2.30
N THR A 158 -2.70 37.34 1.06
CA THR A 158 -3.54 36.20 0.67
C THR A 158 -2.71 34.94 0.35
N ILE A 159 -3.32 33.79 0.52
CA ILE A 159 -2.78 32.50 0.07
C ILE A 159 -3.45 32.13 -1.23
N LEU A 160 -2.67 31.99 -2.30
CA LEU A 160 -3.19 31.65 -3.64
C LEU A 160 -3.03 30.16 -3.94
N PRO A 161 -4.12 29.47 -4.30
CA PRO A 161 -4.06 28.08 -4.70
C PRO A 161 -3.48 27.92 -6.10
N VAL A 162 -2.68 26.89 -6.32
CA VAL A 162 -2.16 26.44 -7.61
C VAL A 162 -2.71 25.06 -7.90
N HIS A 163 -3.56 24.95 -8.92
CA HIS A 163 -4.20 23.70 -9.33
C HIS A 163 -3.45 23.07 -10.52
N TYR A 164 -3.61 21.78 -10.73
CA TYR A 164 -3.30 21.19 -12.03
C TYR A 164 -4.26 21.73 -13.07
N VAL A 165 -3.73 22.21 -14.18
CA VAL A 165 -4.51 22.77 -15.29
C VAL A 165 -4.10 22.11 -16.60
N SER A 166 -4.99 22.14 -17.60
CA SER A 166 -4.71 21.69 -18.97
C SER A 166 -4.82 22.86 -19.95
N ASP A 167 -4.33 22.66 -21.16
CA ASP A 167 -4.41 23.65 -22.22
C ASP A 167 -5.85 24.13 -22.41
N GLY A 168 -6.05 25.44 -22.33
CA GLY A 168 -7.36 26.11 -22.40
C GLY A 168 -7.87 26.71 -21.10
N VAL A 169 -7.26 26.37 -19.93
CA VAL A 169 -7.58 27.00 -18.64
C VAL A 169 -6.30 27.46 -17.95
N SER A 170 -6.20 28.75 -17.66
CA SER A 170 -5.09 29.31 -16.86
C SER A 170 -5.39 29.19 -15.35
N GLN A 171 -4.34 29.35 -14.51
CA GLN A 171 -4.48 29.37 -13.04
C GLN A 171 -5.50 30.42 -12.57
N ALA A 172 -5.47 31.59 -13.15
CA ALA A 172 -6.42 32.67 -12.81
C ALA A 172 -7.87 32.28 -13.15
N TRP A 173 -8.08 31.62 -14.29
CA TRP A 173 -9.41 31.13 -14.65
C TRP A 173 -9.85 29.97 -13.76
N MET A 174 -8.96 29.03 -13.44
CA MET A 174 -9.28 27.95 -12.50
C MET A 174 -9.74 28.50 -11.14
N ARG A 175 -8.99 29.43 -10.56
CA ARG A 175 -9.38 30.09 -9.30
C ARG A 175 -10.75 30.78 -9.40
N ARG A 176 -11.02 31.48 -10.52
CA ARG A 176 -12.31 32.15 -10.74
C ARG A 176 -13.47 31.17 -10.86
N ILE A 177 -13.28 30.07 -11.58
CA ILE A 177 -14.30 29.01 -11.73
C ILE A 177 -14.56 28.33 -10.39
N VAL A 178 -13.51 27.99 -9.63
CA VAL A 178 -13.65 27.39 -8.29
C VAL A 178 -14.35 28.35 -7.33
N SER A 179 -14.02 29.64 -7.35
CA SER A 179 -14.73 30.65 -6.54
C SER A 179 -16.23 30.70 -6.87
N GLY A 180 -16.56 30.71 -8.17
CA GLY A 180 -17.95 30.66 -8.60
C GLY A 180 -18.68 29.38 -8.20
N ALA A 181 -17.99 28.24 -8.22
CA ALA A 181 -18.54 26.98 -7.75
C ALA A 181 -18.84 27.00 -6.24
N LEU A 182 -17.94 27.58 -5.43
CA LEU A 182 -18.13 27.75 -3.98
C LEU A 182 -19.28 28.72 -3.62
N GLU A 183 -19.62 29.65 -4.51
CA GLU A 183 -20.79 30.53 -4.35
C GLU A 183 -22.07 29.77 -4.63
N VAL A 184 -22.10 28.92 -5.69
CA VAL A 184 -23.24 28.07 -6.04
C VAL A 184 -23.48 27.01 -4.96
N VAL A 185 -22.40 26.40 -4.46
CA VAL A 185 -22.42 25.37 -3.40
C VAL A 185 -22.13 26.01 -2.05
N SER A 186 -22.91 27.01 -1.66
CA SER A 186 -22.64 27.81 -0.45
C SER A 186 -22.72 27.00 0.84
N ASN A 187 -23.59 26.01 0.93
CA ASN A 187 -23.78 25.16 2.10
C ASN A 187 -24.10 23.71 1.69
N PRO A 188 -23.12 22.95 1.20
CA PRO A 188 -23.33 21.56 0.85
C PRO A 188 -23.68 20.74 2.09
N PHE A 189 -24.58 19.79 1.90
CA PHE A 189 -24.93 18.85 2.95
C PHE A 189 -23.68 18.10 3.43
N ASP A 190 -23.53 17.91 4.74
CA ASP A 190 -22.43 17.15 5.32
C ASP A 190 -22.92 15.72 5.67
N PRO A 191 -22.52 14.69 4.91
CA PRO A 191 -22.98 13.32 5.12
C PRO A 191 -22.49 12.71 6.41
N ILE A 192 -21.36 13.21 6.98
CA ILE A 192 -20.84 12.68 8.23
C ILE A 192 -21.73 13.10 9.39
N PRO A 193 -22.22 12.13 10.19
CA PRO A 193 -23.09 12.43 11.33
C PRO A 193 -22.49 13.45 12.29
N ALA A 194 -23.31 14.38 12.77
CA ALA A 194 -22.86 15.46 13.66
C ALA A 194 -22.11 14.94 14.91
N ARG A 195 -22.55 13.79 15.47
CA ARG A 195 -21.88 13.13 16.61
C ARG A 195 -20.41 12.81 16.29
N LEU A 196 -20.12 12.28 15.11
CA LEU A 196 -18.73 11.97 14.69
C LEU A 196 -17.93 13.25 14.45
N ARG A 197 -18.53 14.25 13.81
CA ARG A 197 -17.84 15.54 13.59
C ARG A 197 -17.41 16.17 14.89
N VAL A 198 -18.27 16.13 15.91
CA VAL A 198 -17.93 16.64 17.26
C VAL A 198 -16.88 15.75 17.94
N LYS A 199 -17.06 14.41 17.92
CA LYS A 199 -16.11 13.44 18.49
C LYS A 199 -14.69 13.64 17.95
N ARG A 200 -14.56 13.86 16.65
CA ARG A 200 -13.28 14.01 15.95
C ARG A 200 -12.86 15.45 15.69
N ARG A 201 -13.62 16.43 16.21
CA ARG A 201 -13.38 17.87 16.03
C ARG A 201 -13.21 18.26 14.56
N LEU A 202 -14.02 17.67 13.68
CA LEU A 202 -13.92 17.90 12.25
C LEU A 202 -14.57 19.22 11.84
N MET A 203 -13.91 19.91 10.92
CA MET A 203 -14.48 21.05 10.21
C MET A 203 -15.74 20.63 9.42
N SER A 204 -16.72 21.51 9.25
CA SER A 204 -17.89 21.24 8.40
C SER A 204 -17.46 21.12 6.93
N ASN A 205 -18.22 20.33 6.13
CA ASN A 205 -17.95 20.14 4.70
C ASN A 205 -17.86 21.46 3.93
N ALA A 206 -18.81 22.36 4.13
CA ALA A 206 -18.82 23.70 3.51
C ALA A 206 -17.54 24.50 3.79
N ARG A 207 -17.09 24.51 5.05
CA ARG A 207 -15.88 25.21 5.42
C ARG A 207 -14.63 24.51 4.89
N ALA A 208 -14.58 23.19 4.93
CA ALA A 208 -13.46 22.41 4.41
C ALA A 208 -13.24 22.64 2.91
N LEU A 209 -14.30 22.58 2.09
CA LEU A 209 -14.23 22.86 0.66
C LEU A 209 -13.79 24.31 0.38
N ARG A 210 -14.23 25.28 1.19
CA ARG A 210 -13.78 26.67 1.02
C ARG A 210 -12.32 26.84 1.41
N SER A 211 -11.94 26.31 2.59
CA SER A 211 -10.61 26.52 3.16
C SER A 211 -9.51 25.71 2.48
N ILE A 212 -9.84 24.60 1.80
CA ILE A 212 -8.86 23.88 0.97
C ILE A 212 -8.49 24.65 -0.30
N HIS A 213 -9.39 25.45 -0.84
CA HIS A 213 -9.12 26.27 -2.03
C HIS A 213 -8.63 27.67 -1.69
N PHE A 214 -9.24 28.32 -0.69
CA PHE A 214 -8.94 29.69 -0.29
C PHE A 214 -8.77 29.78 1.23
N PRO A 215 -7.69 29.23 1.77
CA PRO A 215 -7.42 29.27 3.21
C PRO A 215 -7.01 30.68 3.66
N SER A 216 -7.40 31.05 4.87
CA SER A 216 -6.93 32.27 5.51
C SER A 216 -5.53 32.13 6.13
N SER A 217 -5.12 30.88 6.39
CA SER A 217 -3.79 30.51 6.89
C SER A 217 -3.42 29.09 6.45
N MET A 218 -2.12 28.77 6.45
CA MET A 218 -1.67 27.40 6.14
C MET A 218 -2.20 26.40 7.18
N ALA A 219 -2.34 26.80 8.44
CA ALA A 219 -2.95 25.94 9.48
C ALA A 219 -4.42 25.63 9.18
N GLU A 220 -5.19 26.60 8.66
CA GLU A 220 -6.58 26.35 8.25
C GLU A 220 -6.65 25.39 7.06
N ARG A 221 -5.73 25.51 6.09
CA ARG A 221 -5.57 24.58 4.98
C ARG A 221 -5.32 23.15 5.49
N ASP A 222 -4.43 22.97 6.49
CA ASP A 222 -4.10 21.66 7.05
C ASP A 222 -5.31 21.01 7.76
N ILE A 223 -6.09 21.80 8.50
CA ILE A 223 -7.33 21.34 9.13
C ILE A 223 -8.37 20.93 8.06
N ALA A 224 -8.49 21.70 6.97
CA ALA A 224 -9.39 21.37 5.87
C ALA A 224 -8.96 20.07 5.16
N ARG A 225 -7.64 19.90 4.90
CA ARG A 225 -7.09 18.67 4.32
C ARG A 225 -7.37 17.46 5.22
N ALA A 226 -7.09 17.58 6.52
CA ALA A 226 -7.33 16.50 7.48
C ALA A 226 -8.82 16.08 7.50
N ARG A 227 -9.75 17.05 7.37
CA ARG A 227 -11.18 16.75 7.26
C ARG A 227 -11.51 15.95 5.99
N LEU A 228 -10.94 16.32 4.85
CA LEU A 228 -11.16 15.60 3.58
C LEU A 228 -10.48 14.23 3.58
N ALA A 229 -9.29 14.10 4.16
CA ALA A 229 -8.59 12.85 4.34
C ALA A 229 -9.38 11.87 5.24
N TYR A 230 -9.88 12.35 6.39
CA TYR A 230 -10.73 11.53 7.25
C TYR A 230 -12.00 11.05 6.52
N GLU A 231 -12.66 11.94 5.77
CA GLU A 231 -13.84 11.59 4.99
C GLU A 231 -13.54 10.51 3.96
N GLU A 232 -12.43 10.66 3.23
CA GLU A 232 -11.99 9.70 2.22
C GLU A 232 -11.74 8.31 2.84
N CYS A 233 -11.02 8.26 3.97
CA CYS A 233 -10.80 7.03 4.73
C CYS A 233 -12.11 6.42 5.22
N LEU A 234 -12.97 7.21 5.85
CA LEU A 234 -14.26 6.73 6.37
C LEU A 234 -15.14 6.15 5.27
N TYR A 235 -15.23 6.84 4.13
CA TYR A 235 -16.04 6.36 3.00
C TYR A 235 -15.47 5.08 2.39
N LEU A 236 -14.15 4.98 2.27
CA LEU A 236 -13.49 3.76 1.79
C LEU A 236 -13.76 2.59 2.72
N GLN A 237 -13.58 2.77 4.04
CA GLN A 237 -13.83 1.75 5.04
C GLN A 237 -15.29 1.27 5.00
N LEU A 238 -16.22 2.20 4.92
CA LEU A 238 -17.66 1.88 4.81
C LEU A 238 -17.97 1.17 3.49
N ALA A 239 -17.40 1.61 2.36
CA ALA A 239 -17.62 0.98 1.06
C ALA A 239 -17.14 -0.48 1.03
N LEU A 240 -15.93 -0.74 1.56
CA LEU A 240 -15.34 -2.08 1.62
C LEU A 240 -16.18 -3.01 2.51
N ARG A 241 -16.60 -2.53 3.69
CA ARG A 241 -17.41 -3.31 4.64
C ARG A 241 -18.82 -3.55 4.11
N LEU A 242 -19.51 -2.52 3.61
CA LEU A 242 -20.86 -2.66 3.02
C LEU A 242 -20.86 -3.58 1.79
N ARG A 243 -19.76 -3.63 1.02
CA ARG A 243 -19.62 -4.59 -0.08
C ARG A 243 -19.61 -6.03 0.43
N ASN A 244 -18.85 -6.30 1.48
CA ASN A 244 -18.71 -7.66 2.02
C ASN A 244 -19.98 -8.08 2.79
N ASP A 245 -20.57 -7.18 3.55
CA ASP A 245 -21.80 -7.46 4.30
C ASP A 245 -23.02 -7.63 3.39
N GLY A 246 -23.03 -7.04 2.19
CA GLY A 246 -24.12 -7.19 1.21
C GLY A 246 -24.38 -8.63 0.75
N GLY A 247 -23.37 -9.52 0.88
CA GLY A 247 -23.52 -10.97 0.64
C GLY A 247 -23.72 -11.81 1.92
N LEU A 248 -23.60 -11.19 3.10
CA LEU A 248 -23.65 -11.85 4.42
C LEU A 248 -24.83 -11.40 5.29
N VAL A 249 -25.68 -10.50 4.78
CA VAL A 249 -26.79 -9.89 5.58
C VAL A 249 -27.78 -10.92 6.14
N ASP A 250 -27.91 -12.09 5.47
CA ASP A 250 -28.82 -13.18 5.89
C ASP A 250 -28.06 -14.41 6.42
N VAL A 251 -26.73 -14.31 6.64
CA VAL A 251 -25.91 -15.44 7.07
C VAL A 251 -25.76 -15.41 8.58
N VAL A 252 -26.18 -16.50 9.23
CA VAL A 252 -25.99 -16.68 10.67
C VAL A 252 -24.55 -17.14 10.91
N PRO A 253 -23.74 -16.40 11.70
CA PRO A 253 -22.40 -16.83 12.06
C PRO A 253 -22.43 -18.12 12.88
N TYR A 254 -21.40 -18.94 12.77
CA TYR A 254 -21.24 -20.08 13.65
C TYR A 254 -20.96 -19.57 15.07
N ALA A 255 -21.61 -20.19 16.06
CA ALA A 255 -21.33 -19.94 17.46
C ALA A 255 -20.26 -20.93 17.93
N HIS A 256 -19.03 -20.47 18.05
CA HIS A 256 -17.93 -21.30 18.50
C HIS A 256 -17.78 -21.33 20.00
N THR A 257 -17.22 -22.43 20.51
CA THR A 257 -16.90 -22.61 21.95
C THR A 257 -15.51 -23.19 22.08
N ALA A 258 -14.71 -22.67 23.01
CA ALA A 258 -13.42 -23.25 23.34
C ALA A 258 -13.60 -24.46 24.28
N GLY A 259 -12.87 -25.55 24.03
CA GLY A 259 -13.07 -26.80 24.75
C GLY A 259 -11.78 -27.61 24.91
N GLU A 260 -11.93 -28.96 24.84
CA GLU A 260 -10.87 -29.93 25.13
C GLU A 260 -9.76 -29.96 24.08
N HIS A 261 -10.09 -29.79 22.78
CA HIS A 261 -9.09 -29.75 21.69
C HIS A 261 -8.16 -28.57 21.83
N LEU A 262 -8.69 -27.37 22.15
CA LEU A 262 -7.87 -26.20 22.41
C LEU A 262 -6.94 -26.40 23.63
N ALA A 263 -7.47 -26.96 24.71
CA ALA A 263 -6.67 -27.23 25.91
C ALA A 263 -5.55 -28.25 25.63
N ALA A 264 -5.87 -29.35 24.93
CA ALA A 264 -4.92 -30.37 24.54
C ALA A 264 -3.87 -29.81 23.53
N LEU A 265 -4.27 -29.01 22.57
CA LEU A 265 -3.36 -28.37 21.63
C LEU A 265 -2.36 -27.44 22.35
N LYS A 266 -2.82 -26.61 23.28
CA LYS A 266 -1.94 -25.73 24.06
C LYS A 266 -0.93 -26.54 24.91
N GLN A 267 -1.28 -27.73 25.37
CA GLN A 267 -0.36 -28.64 26.07
C GLN A 267 0.63 -29.33 25.09
N ALA A 268 0.21 -29.65 23.88
CA ALA A 268 1.02 -30.28 22.84
C ALA A 268 2.06 -29.33 22.21
N LEU A 269 1.83 -28.01 22.29
CA LEU A 269 2.80 -27.03 21.80
C LEU A 269 4.12 -27.14 22.57
N PRO A 270 5.29 -27.16 21.89
CA PRO A 270 6.61 -27.25 22.54
C PRO A 270 7.03 -25.95 23.23
N PHE A 271 6.18 -24.94 23.29
CA PHE A 271 6.40 -23.62 23.91
C PHE A 271 5.07 -23.03 24.36
N SER A 272 5.11 -22.06 25.25
CA SER A 272 3.96 -21.23 25.60
C SER A 272 3.82 -20.07 24.60
N LEU A 273 2.60 -19.67 24.30
CA LEU A 273 2.35 -18.49 23.49
C LEU A 273 2.90 -17.23 24.18
N SER A 274 3.50 -16.32 23.42
CA SER A 274 3.91 -15.02 23.94
C SER A 274 2.70 -14.11 24.20
N ASP A 275 2.92 -13.03 24.95
CA ASP A 275 1.85 -12.07 25.28
C ASP A 275 1.16 -11.49 24.02
N GLU A 276 1.92 -11.23 22.95
CA GLU A 276 1.38 -10.74 21.67
C GLU A 276 0.60 -11.83 20.93
N GLN A 277 1.05 -13.08 20.97
CA GLN A 277 0.35 -14.22 20.40
C GLN A 277 -0.95 -14.51 21.16
N GLU A 278 -0.93 -14.46 22.50
CA GLU A 278 -2.13 -14.59 23.33
C GLU A 278 -3.11 -13.43 23.10
N ALA A 279 -2.63 -12.21 22.94
CA ALA A 279 -3.48 -11.07 22.61
C ALA A 279 -4.16 -11.24 21.23
N ALA A 280 -3.39 -11.62 20.22
CA ALA A 280 -3.91 -11.89 18.88
C ALA A 280 -4.92 -13.07 18.89
N PHE A 281 -4.64 -14.12 19.66
CA PHE A 281 -5.56 -15.24 19.82
C PHE A 281 -6.85 -14.83 20.56
N LYS A 282 -6.76 -13.97 21.58
CA LYS A 282 -7.95 -13.44 22.27
C LYS A 282 -8.85 -12.63 21.35
N ASP A 283 -8.27 -11.83 20.45
CA ASP A 283 -9.05 -11.11 19.44
C ASP A 283 -9.81 -12.09 18.53
N ILE A 284 -9.12 -13.14 18.04
CA ILE A 284 -9.72 -14.20 17.20
C ILE A 284 -10.82 -14.93 17.97
N LEU A 285 -10.56 -15.34 19.19
CA LEU A 285 -11.50 -16.06 20.04
C LEU A 285 -12.75 -15.22 20.32
N HIS A 286 -12.58 -13.92 20.59
CA HIS A 286 -13.70 -13.00 20.77
C HIS A 286 -14.56 -12.91 19.51
N ASP A 287 -13.96 -12.78 18.34
CA ASP A 287 -14.71 -12.71 17.08
C ASP A 287 -15.47 -14.01 16.80
N MET A 288 -14.84 -15.17 17.01
CA MET A 288 -15.44 -16.49 16.77
C MET A 288 -16.55 -16.84 17.79
N CYS A 289 -16.38 -16.50 19.08
CA CYS A 289 -17.30 -16.91 20.15
C CYS A 289 -18.35 -15.86 20.49
N ASP A 290 -17.97 -14.58 20.55
CA ASP A 290 -18.79 -13.50 21.12
C ASP A 290 -19.15 -12.42 20.08
N GLY A 291 -18.55 -12.43 18.90
CA GLY A 291 -18.65 -11.33 17.94
C GLY A 291 -20.02 -11.10 17.32
N GLY A 292 -20.91 -12.09 17.34
CA GLY A 292 -22.27 -12.02 16.76
C GLY A 292 -22.29 -11.73 15.24
N ARG A 293 -21.13 -11.84 14.59
CA ARG A 293 -20.90 -11.64 13.15
C ARG A 293 -19.80 -12.58 12.69
N VAL A 294 -19.78 -12.87 11.38
CA VAL A 294 -18.71 -13.65 10.77
C VAL A 294 -17.37 -12.92 10.91
N MET A 295 -16.36 -13.58 11.47
CA MET A 295 -15.03 -13.03 11.60
C MET A 295 -14.41 -12.79 10.23
N ASN A 296 -13.81 -11.63 10.07
CA ASN A 296 -12.93 -11.26 8.95
C ASN A 296 -11.67 -10.65 9.52
N ARG A 297 -10.63 -11.45 9.73
CA ARG A 297 -9.44 -10.95 10.44
C ARG A 297 -8.15 -11.22 9.69
N LEU A 298 -7.28 -10.21 9.70
CA LEU A 298 -5.91 -10.26 9.19
C LEU A 298 -4.93 -10.36 10.35
N LEU A 299 -4.19 -11.47 10.41
CA LEU A 299 -3.11 -11.70 11.35
C LEU A 299 -1.78 -11.29 10.71
N LEU A 300 -1.29 -10.12 11.10
CA LEU A 300 -0.03 -9.56 10.65
C LEU A 300 1.12 -10.00 11.57
N GLY A 301 2.24 -10.35 10.98
CA GLY A 301 3.45 -10.65 11.74
C GLY A 301 4.61 -11.01 10.83
N ASP A 302 5.82 -10.67 11.25
CA ASP A 302 7.03 -11.01 10.51
C ASP A 302 7.25 -12.52 10.44
N VAL A 303 8.21 -12.94 9.63
CA VAL A 303 8.64 -14.34 9.54
C VAL A 303 9.14 -14.82 10.91
N GLY A 304 8.62 -15.96 11.39
CA GLY A 304 9.03 -16.54 12.67
C GLY A 304 8.34 -15.97 13.92
N THR A 305 7.33 -15.09 13.78
CA THR A 305 6.53 -14.61 14.92
C THR A 305 5.50 -15.61 15.46
N GLY A 306 5.37 -16.78 14.82
CA GLY A 306 4.51 -17.88 15.28
C GLY A 306 3.03 -17.73 14.93
N LYS A 307 2.69 -17.05 13.86
CA LYS A 307 1.30 -16.95 13.34
C LYS A 307 0.61 -18.31 13.20
N THR A 308 1.36 -19.33 12.76
CA THR A 308 0.84 -20.69 12.58
C THR A 308 0.33 -21.30 13.91
N ALA A 309 1.00 -21.02 15.04
CA ALA A 309 0.54 -21.49 16.35
C ALA A 309 -0.78 -20.84 16.76
N VAL A 310 -0.93 -19.55 16.50
CA VAL A 310 -2.19 -18.81 16.75
C VAL A 310 -3.31 -19.35 15.86
N ALA A 311 -3.03 -19.59 14.57
CA ALA A 311 -3.99 -20.20 13.66
C ALA A 311 -4.38 -21.62 14.10
N ALA A 312 -3.42 -22.44 14.56
CA ALA A 312 -3.72 -23.78 15.07
C ALA A 312 -4.68 -23.75 16.29
N CYS A 313 -4.54 -22.76 17.17
CA CYS A 313 -5.50 -22.54 18.26
C CYS A 313 -6.92 -22.20 17.74
N ALA A 314 -7.02 -21.43 16.66
CA ALA A 314 -8.34 -21.16 16.03
C ALA A 314 -8.94 -22.42 15.40
N LEU A 315 -8.12 -23.28 14.76
CA LEU A 315 -8.56 -24.56 14.22
C LEU A 315 -9.13 -25.47 15.34
N ALA A 316 -8.47 -25.47 16.51
CA ALA A 316 -8.94 -26.26 17.67
C ALA A 316 -10.28 -25.74 18.20
N VAL A 317 -10.53 -24.43 18.22
CA VAL A 317 -11.84 -23.85 18.60
C VAL A 317 -12.95 -24.26 17.64
N ALA A 318 -12.66 -24.32 16.34
CA ALA A 318 -13.63 -24.80 15.35
C ALA A 318 -13.94 -26.30 15.56
N ALA A 319 -12.93 -27.13 15.82
CA ALA A 319 -13.10 -28.55 16.13
C ALA A 319 -13.87 -28.78 17.45
N ASP A 320 -13.58 -28.00 18.50
CA ASP A 320 -14.34 -28.03 19.78
C ASP A 320 -15.84 -27.76 19.56
N SER A 321 -16.17 -27.03 18.49
CA SER A 321 -17.56 -26.71 18.11
C SER A 321 -18.20 -27.78 17.20
N GLY A 322 -17.50 -28.87 16.92
CA GLY A 322 -17.96 -29.95 16.03
C GLY A 322 -18.05 -29.52 14.55
N THR A 323 -17.23 -28.54 14.14
CA THR A 323 -17.23 -27.97 12.79
C THR A 323 -15.88 -28.17 12.11
N GLN A 324 -15.84 -27.96 10.80
CA GLN A 324 -14.68 -28.21 9.95
C GLN A 324 -13.94 -26.91 9.60
N SER A 325 -12.65 -27.04 9.39
CA SER A 325 -11.77 -25.94 9.01
C SER A 325 -10.99 -26.24 7.73
N CYS A 326 -10.67 -25.20 6.97
CA CYS A 326 -9.82 -25.26 5.79
C CYS A 326 -8.63 -24.33 5.91
N VAL A 327 -7.41 -24.83 5.69
CA VAL A 327 -6.17 -24.05 5.63
C VAL A 327 -5.66 -24.06 4.21
N MET A 328 -5.68 -22.90 3.55
CA MET A 328 -5.26 -22.74 2.16
C MET A 328 -3.89 -22.06 2.07
N ALA A 329 -2.95 -22.69 1.39
CA ALA A 329 -1.62 -22.16 1.09
C ALA A 329 -1.42 -21.99 -0.43
N PRO A 330 -0.59 -21.02 -0.87
CA PRO A 330 -0.43 -20.70 -2.29
C PRO A 330 0.30 -21.78 -3.09
N THR A 331 1.09 -22.63 -2.45
CA THR A 331 1.85 -23.70 -3.12
C THR A 331 1.74 -25.03 -2.38
N GLY A 332 1.91 -26.15 -3.13
CA GLY A 332 1.90 -27.48 -2.55
C GLY A 332 2.99 -27.70 -1.48
N VAL A 333 4.16 -27.08 -1.68
CA VAL A 333 5.26 -27.11 -0.70
C VAL A 333 4.84 -26.48 0.63
N LEU A 334 4.20 -25.33 0.59
CA LEU A 334 3.70 -24.65 1.80
C LEU A 334 2.58 -25.43 2.47
N ALA A 335 1.61 -25.93 1.69
CA ALA A 335 0.51 -26.74 2.22
C ALA A 335 1.05 -27.96 2.95
N ARG A 336 2.03 -28.65 2.36
CA ARG A 336 2.72 -29.78 2.98
C ARG A 336 3.48 -29.38 4.25
N GLN A 337 4.21 -28.27 4.24
CA GLN A 337 4.90 -27.77 5.44
C GLN A 337 3.94 -27.44 6.59
N TYR A 338 2.76 -26.89 6.28
CA TYR A 338 1.70 -26.70 7.28
C TYR A 338 1.24 -28.03 7.85
N ALA A 339 0.91 -29.00 6.97
CA ALA A 339 0.49 -30.33 7.38
C ALA A 339 1.57 -31.04 8.22
N ASP A 340 2.83 -31.02 7.80
CA ASP A 340 3.94 -31.67 8.49
C ASP A 340 4.25 -31.06 9.87
N LYS A 341 4.13 -29.73 10.01
CA LYS A 341 4.42 -29.04 11.27
C LYS A 341 3.22 -29.00 12.22
N THR A 342 2.03 -28.80 11.72
CA THR A 342 0.82 -28.58 12.52
C THR A 342 0.04 -29.88 12.72
N GLY A 343 -0.02 -30.76 11.71
CA GLY A 343 -0.78 -32.01 11.74
C GLY A 343 -0.46 -32.91 12.95
N PRO A 344 0.81 -33.18 13.29
CA PRO A 344 1.15 -33.98 14.47
C PRO A 344 0.62 -33.37 15.78
N LEU A 345 0.59 -32.03 15.90
CA LEU A 345 0.06 -31.33 17.08
C LEU A 345 -1.47 -31.42 17.11
N LEU A 346 -2.15 -31.31 15.96
CA LEU A 346 -3.59 -31.52 15.84
C LEU A 346 -3.97 -32.94 16.22
N SER A 347 -3.22 -33.97 15.75
CA SER A 347 -3.45 -35.35 16.10
C SER A 347 -3.26 -35.63 17.62
N GLN A 348 -2.26 -35.02 18.26
CA GLN A 348 -2.07 -35.09 19.69
C GLN A 348 -3.22 -34.44 20.47
N ALA A 349 -3.84 -33.42 19.88
CA ALA A 349 -5.02 -32.78 20.45
C ALA A 349 -6.34 -33.52 20.11
N GLY A 350 -6.29 -34.68 19.45
CA GLY A 350 -7.46 -35.50 19.11
C GLY A 350 -8.21 -35.07 17.85
N MET A 351 -7.61 -34.21 16.99
CA MET A 351 -8.21 -33.74 15.76
C MET A 351 -7.72 -34.52 14.54
N SER A 352 -8.62 -34.79 13.61
CA SER A 352 -8.34 -35.40 12.32
C SER A 352 -7.96 -34.36 11.27
N TRP A 353 -6.99 -34.69 10.41
CA TRP A 353 -6.57 -33.78 9.35
C TRP A 353 -6.14 -34.52 8.08
N ALA A 354 -6.21 -33.85 6.93
CA ALA A 354 -5.73 -34.35 5.64
C ALA A 354 -5.09 -33.23 4.80
N LEU A 355 -4.32 -33.63 3.78
CA LEU A 355 -3.67 -32.72 2.82
C LEU A 355 -4.21 -32.98 1.40
N LEU A 356 -4.82 -31.97 0.77
CA LEU A 356 -5.33 -32.01 -0.59
C LEU A 356 -4.56 -31.04 -1.49
N THR A 357 -3.85 -31.61 -2.46
CA THR A 357 -3.10 -30.85 -3.47
C THR A 357 -3.39 -31.37 -4.88
N GLY A 358 -2.86 -30.71 -5.91
CA GLY A 358 -2.95 -31.21 -7.27
C GLY A 358 -2.23 -32.56 -7.50
N ALA A 359 -1.28 -32.91 -6.62
CA ALA A 359 -0.51 -34.16 -6.69
C ALA A 359 -1.12 -35.31 -5.85
N THR A 360 -2.21 -35.07 -5.12
CA THR A 360 -2.86 -36.11 -4.28
C THR A 360 -3.45 -37.19 -5.17
N PRO A 361 -3.12 -38.50 -4.93
CA PRO A 361 -3.64 -39.63 -5.71
C PRO A 361 -5.17 -39.68 -5.69
N ALA A 362 -5.78 -40.20 -6.79
CA ALA A 362 -7.24 -40.23 -6.92
C ALA A 362 -7.96 -40.98 -5.79
N ALA A 363 -7.45 -42.15 -5.39
CA ALA A 363 -8.04 -42.95 -4.31
C ALA A 363 -8.00 -42.21 -2.93
N GLU A 364 -6.90 -41.53 -2.63
CA GLU A 364 -6.77 -40.74 -1.43
C GLU A 364 -7.69 -39.52 -1.48
N ARG A 365 -7.84 -38.88 -2.65
CA ARG A 365 -8.75 -37.77 -2.86
C ARG A 365 -10.20 -38.20 -2.61
N GLU A 366 -10.64 -39.33 -3.15
CA GLU A 366 -12.00 -39.84 -2.88
C GLU A 366 -12.25 -40.11 -1.41
N GLN A 367 -11.25 -40.64 -0.69
CA GLN A 367 -11.34 -40.84 0.77
C GLN A 367 -11.47 -39.52 1.51
N ILE A 368 -10.67 -38.51 1.17
CA ILE A 368 -10.72 -37.18 1.77
C ILE A 368 -12.10 -36.54 1.53
N HIS A 369 -12.64 -36.63 0.31
CA HIS A 369 -13.98 -36.13 -0.01
C HIS A 369 -15.06 -36.78 0.85
N ALA A 370 -15.05 -38.12 0.96
CA ALA A 370 -16.01 -38.85 1.80
C ALA A 370 -15.93 -38.42 3.28
N GLN A 371 -14.72 -38.25 3.82
CA GLN A 371 -14.51 -37.79 5.20
C GLN A 371 -14.94 -36.34 5.42
N LEU A 372 -14.81 -35.48 4.42
CA LEU A 372 -15.33 -34.10 4.50
C LEU A 372 -16.84 -34.06 4.50
N GLU A 373 -17.49 -34.83 3.62
CA GLU A 373 -18.95 -34.90 3.51
C GLU A 373 -19.59 -35.56 4.73
N SER A 374 -18.93 -36.57 5.32
CA SER A 374 -19.39 -37.19 6.58
C SER A 374 -19.18 -36.31 7.80
N GLY A 375 -18.23 -35.37 7.75
CA GLY A 375 -17.80 -34.54 8.88
C GLY A 375 -16.82 -35.23 9.81
N GLU A 376 -16.19 -36.33 9.39
CA GLU A 376 -15.16 -37.04 10.15
C GLU A 376 -13.80 -36.33 10.10
N LEU A 377 -13.58 -35.45 9.11
CA LEU A 377 -12.35 -34.68 8.97
C LEU A 377 -12.53 -33.28 9.54
N ASP A 378 -11.74 -32.94 10.56
CA ASP A 378 -11.79 -31.64 11.24
C ASP A 378 -11.06 -30.55 10.46
N VAL A 379 -9.86 -30.87 9.91
CA VAL A 379 -8.99 -29.87 9.26
C VAL A 379 -8.50 -30.36 7.90
N LEU A 380 -8.79 -29.59 6.85
CA LEU A 380 -8.25 -29.80 5.50
C LEU A 380 -7.14 -28.79 5.21
N PHE A 381 -5.91 -29.26 5.02
CA PHE A 381 -4.84 -28.46 4.42
C PHE A 381 -4.86 -28.61 2.91
N GLY A 382 -4.64 -27.51 2.18
CA GLY A 382 -4.59 -27.63 0.72
C GLY A 382 -4.12 -26.39 -0.01
N THR A 383 -4.16 -26.51 -1.34
CA THR A 383 -3.89 -25.41 -2.27
C THR A 383 -5.20 -24.99 -2.95
N HIS A 384 -5.13 -24.30 -4.09
CA HIS A 384 -6.30 -24.03 -4.94
C HIS A 384 -7.14 -25.26 -5.30
N ALA A 385 -6.61 -26.48 -5.14
CA ALA A 385 -7.38 -27.73 -5.32
C ALA A 385 -8.61 -27.81 -4.39
N VAL A 386 -8.58 -27.13 -3.24
CA VAL A 386 -9.73 -27.06 -2.31
C VAL A 386 -10.91 -26.26 -2.90
N LEU A 387 -10.65 -25.38 -3.89
CA LEU A 387 -11.68 -24.59 -4.54
C LEU A 387 -12.49 -25.36 -5.57
N SER A 388 -12.06 -26.57 -5.95
CA SER A 388 -12.78 -27.44 -6.90
C SER A 388 -14.20 -27.73 -6.41
N ASP A 389 -15.16 -27.76 -7.32
CA ASP A 389 -16.57 -28.00 -7.01
C ASP A 389 -16.82 -29.37 -6.35
N ASP A 390 -15.93 -30.34 -6.59
CA ASP A 390 -16.01 -31.69 -6.01
C ASP A 390 -15.70 -31.72 -4.50
N VAL A 391 -15.11 -30.67 -3.95
CA VAL A 391 -14.80 -30.58 -2.51
C VAL A 391 -16.00 -30.00 -1.78
N ALA A 392 -16.73 -30.82 -1.07
CA ALA A 392 -17.87 -30.40 -0.26
C ALA A 392 -17.58 -30.63 1.24
N PHE A 393 -17.85 -29.63 2.05
CA PHE A 393 -17.78 -29.71 3.51
C PHE A 393 -19.17 -29.90 4.09
N LYS A 394 -19.29 -30.69 5.16
CA LYS A 394 -20.53 -30.80 5.91
C LYS A 394 -20.86 -29.54 6.68
N HIS A 395 -19.86 -28.97 7.40
CA HIS A 395 -19.99 -27.79 8.25
C HIS A 395 -18.69 -26.98 8.28
N LEU A 396 -18.31 -26.35 7.18
CA LEU A 396 -17.15 -25.47 7.14
C LEU A 396 -17.42 -24.19 7.89
N SER A 397 -16.73 -23.96 9.01
CA SER A 397 -16.92 -22.79 9.87
C SER A 397 -15.69 -21.87 9.97
N LEU A 398 -14.50 -22.35 9.61
CA LEU A 398 -13.28 -21.56 9.65
C LEU A 398 -12.44 -21.77 8.39
N VAL A 399 -12.06 -20.67 7.77
CA VAL A 399 -11.14 -20.62 6.63
C VAL A 399 -9.88 -19.85 7.04
N VAL A 400 -8.73 -20.49 6.93
CA VAL A 400 -7.42 -19.86 7.15
C VAL A 400 -6.71 -19.73 5.81
N ILE A 401 -6.28 -18.54 5.44
CA ILE A 401 -5.53 -18.28 4.20
C ILE A 401 -4.15 -17.71 4.55
N ASP A 402 -3.09 -18.37 4.08
CA ASP A 402 -1.73 -17.87 4.24
C ASP A 402 -1.23 -17.16 2.97
N GLU A 403 -0.40 -16.13 3.13
CA GLU A 403 0.19 -15.31 2.05
C GLU A 403 -0.85 -14.72 1.10
N GLN A 404 -1.78 -13.96 1.64
CA GLN A 404 -2.95 -13.38 0.95
C GLN A 404 -2.64 -12.68 -0.37
N HIS A 405 -1.47 -12.03 -0.50
CA HIS A 405 -1.11 -11.25 -1.70
C HIS A 405 -1.08 -12.07 -2.99
N ARG A 406 -1.09 -13.40 -2.87
CA ARG A 406 -1.13 -14.36 -4.01
C ARG A 406 -2.53 -14.88 -4.33
N PHE A 407 -3.53 -14.50 -3.56
CA PHE A 407 -4.92 -14.92 -3.77
C PHE A 407 -5.81 -13.76 -4.17
N GLY A 408 -6.53 -13.89 -5.29
CA GLY A 408 -7.51 -12.90 -5.73
C GLY A 408 -8.77 -12.87 -4.84
N VAL A 409 -9.51 -11.76 -4.89
CA VAL A 409 -10.80 -11.60 -4.18
C VAL A 409 -11.79 -12.71 -4.57
N GLY A 410 -11.81 -13.13 -5.85
CA GLY A 410 -12.66 -14.21 -6.35
C GLY A 410 -12.43 -15.56 -5.67
N GLN A 411 -11.18 -15.92 -5.38
CA GLN A 411 -10.84 -17.17 -4.71
C GLN A 411 -11.31 -17.20 -3.26
N ARG A 412 -11.21 -16.06 -2.55
CA ARG A 412 -11.75 -15.91 -1.17
C ARG A 412 -13.27 -16.09 -1.16
N ASN A 413 -13.95 -15.49 -2.12
CA ASN A 413 -15.40 -15.60 -2.24
C ASN A 413 -15.83 -17.03 -2.60
N ALA A 414 -15.09 -17.73 -3.48
CA ALA A 414 -15.36 -19.12 -3.82
C ALA A 414 -15.21 -20.06 -2.61
N LEU A 415 -14.21 -19.82 -1.75
CA LEU A 415 -14.04 -20.60 -0.53
C LEU A 415 -15.14 -20.34 0.49
N ARG A 416 -15.57 -19.09 0.64
CA ARG A 416 -16.70 -18.70 1.49
C ARG A 416 -18.03 -19.30 0.99
N ALA A 417 -18.21 -19.43 -0.30
CA ALA A 417 -19.41 -20.05 -0.86
C ALA A 417 -19.56 -21.53 -0.44
N LYS A 418 -18.46 -22.22 -0.08
CA LYS A 418 -18.46 -23.60 0.44
C LYS A 418 -18.92 -23.70 1.91
N GLY A 419 -18.83 -22.61 2.67
CA GLY A 419 -19.30 -22.53 4.06
C GLY A 419 -19.92 -21.17 4.31
N PRO A 420 -21.21 -20.98 3.97
CA PRO A 420 -21.91 -19.74 4.30
C PRO A 420 -21.84 -19.48 5.80
N GLY A 421 -21.32 -18.33 6.21
CA GLY A 421 -21.07 -17.99 7.62
C GLY A 421 -19.73 -18.43 8.19
N ALA A 422 -18.85 -19.03 7.37
CA ALA A 422 -17.51 -19.38 7.82
C ALA A 422 -16.66 -18.14 8.13
N ASP A 423 -15.98 -18.20 9.25
CA ASP A 423 -14.99 -17.23 9.70
C ASP A 423 -13.77 -17.23 8.78
N LEU A 424 -13.20 -16.07 8.52
CA LEU A 424 -12.02 -15.90 7.69
C LEU A 424 -10.85 -15.34 8.51
N LEU A 425 -9.80 -16.13 8.63
CA LEU A 425 -8.52 -15.72 9.16
C LEU A 425 -7.49 -15.66 8.04
N VAL A 426 -7.01 -14.49 7.74
CA VAL A 426 -5.96 -14.27 6.74
C VAL A 426 -4.64 -14.02 7.44
N MET A 427 -3.59 -14.68 6.98
CA MET A 427 -2.23 -14.48 7.50
C MET A 427 -1.33 -13.92 6.42
N THR A 428 -0.39 -13.06 6.81
CA THR A 428 0.69 -12.64 5.92
C THR A 428 2.00 -12.49 6.68
N ALA A 429 3.09 -12.91 6.04
CA ALA A 429 4.45 -12.69 6.51
C ALA A 429 5.08 -11.43 5.93
N THR A 430 4.42 -10.76 4.95
CA THR A 430 4.86 -9.44 4.53
C THR A 430 4.52 -8.44 5.62
N PRO A 431 5.51 -7.75 6.18
CA PRO A 431 5.23 -6.63 7.06
C PRO A 431 4.60 -5.52 6.21
N ILE A 432 3.29 -5.39 6.31
CA ILE A 432 2.54 -4.30 5.69
C ILE A 432 2.36 -3.22 6.75
N PRO A 433 2.69 -1.95 6.49
CA PRO A 433 2.37 -0.87 7.42
C PRO A 433 0.90 -0.95 7.81
N ARG A 434 0.59 -0.76 9.11
CA ARG A 434 -0.78 -0.85 9.62
C ARG A 434 -1.74 0.05 8.84
N THR A 435 -1.30 1.25 8.50
CA THR A 435 -2.07 2.23 7.72
C THR A 435 -2.42 1.73 6.33
N LEU A 436 -1.45 1.10 5.65
CA LEU A 436 -1.67 0.51 4.34
C LEU A 436 -2.58 -0.73 4.45
N ALA A 437 -2.40 -1.56 5.48
CA ALA A 437 -3.28 -2.70 5.74
C ALA A 437 -4.72 -2.26 5.96
N LEU A 438 -4.97 -1.24 6.79
CA LEU A 438 -6.28 -0.69 7.01
C LEU A 438 -6.87 -0.03 5.77
N SER A 439 -6.07 0.58 4.91
CA SER A 439 -6.54 1.25 3.68
C SER A 439 -6.86 0.27 2.56
N VAL A 440 -6.04 -0.78 2.39
CA VAL A 440 -6.18 -1.77 1.29
C VAL A 440 -7.12 -2.91 1.68
N TYR A 441 -7.06 -3.35 2.94
CA TYR A 441 -7.84 -4.46 3.51
C TYR A 441 -8.81 -3.99 4.59
N GLY A 442 -9.42 -2.82 4.40
CA GLY A 442 -10.30 -2.19 5.37
C GLY A 442 -11.55 -3.01 5.74
N ASP A 443 -11.81 -4.07 5.00
CA ASP A 443 -12.82 -5.09 5.30
C ASP A 443 -12.38 -6.12 6.35
N LEU A 444 -11.08 -6.16 6.69
CA LEU A 444 -10.51 -7.08 7.67
C LEU A 444 -10.18 -6.34 8.98
N ASP A 445 -10.56 -6.93 10.10
CA ASP A 445 -10.04 -6.52 11.40
C ASP A 445 -8.59 -7.01 11.54
N THR A 446 -7.73 -6.31 12.27
CA THR A 446 -6.30 -6.61 12.28
C THR A 446 -5.80 -6.98 13.68
N SER A 447 -5.02 -8.07 13.77
CA SER A 447 -4.20 -8.42 14.94
C SER A 447 -2.74 -8.48 14.52
N ILE A 448 -1.83 -7.97 15.36
CA ILE A 448 -0.41 -7.80 15.01
C ILE A 448 0.46 -8.51 16.04
N ILE A 449 1.40 -9.35 15.54
CA ILE A 449 2.46 -9.97 16.34
C ILE A 449 3.79 -9.37 15.85
N ARG A 450 4.39 -8.49 16.62
CA ARG A 450 5.60 -7.76 16.23
C ARG A 450 6.88 -8.52 16.54
N HIS A 451 6.94 -9.16 17.67
CA HIS A 451 8.18 -9.77 18.17
C HIS A 451 8.18 -11.29 17.98
N ARG A 452 9.36 -11.82 17.68
CA ARG A 452 9.57 -13.26 17.69
C ARG A 452 9.58 -13.76 19.14
N PRO A 453 8.88 -14.85 19.48
CA PRO A 453 8.83 -15.36 20.84
C PRO A 453 10.21 -15.82 21.36
N VAL A 454 11.06 -16.30 20.44
CA VAL A 454 12.45 -16.64 20.74
C VAL A 454 13.33 -15.76 19.85
N PRO A 455 14.25 -14.97 20.43
CA PRO A 455 15.24 -14.27 19.65
C PRO A 455 16.03 -15.30 18.83
N GLY A 456 15.92 -15.25 17.50
CA GLY A 456 16.78 -16.05 16.63
C GLY A 456 18.24 -15.58 16.75
N ALA A 457 19.18 -16.36 16.22
CA ALA A 457 20.61 -16.01 16.21
C ALA A 457 20.90 -14.71 15.42
N GLY A 458 19.86 -14.12 14.80
CA GLY A 458 19.93 -12.86 14.04
C GLY A 458 20.47 -13.06 12.62
N VAL A 459 20.37 -11.99 11.84
CA VAL A 459 20.95 -11.94 10.49
C VAL A 459 21.75 -10.65 10.34
N THR A 460 23.03 -10.79 10.05
CA THR A 460 23.88 -9.63 9.71
C THR A 460 23.70 -9.31 8.24
N THR A 461 23.30 -8.08 7.95
CA THR A 461 23.11 -7.61 6.57
C THR A 461 24.26 -6.66 6.18
N ARG A 462 24.80 -6.81 4.98
CA ARG A 462 25.79 -5.91 4.40
C ARG A 462 25.48 -5.62 2.94
N VAL A 463 25.61 -4.37 2.54
CA VAL A 463 25.50 -3.95 1.14
C VAL A 463 26.92 -3.91 0.54
N LEU A 464 27.11 -4.64 -0.53
CA LEU A 464 28.40 -4.80 -1.21
C LEU A 464 28.32 -4.26 -2.63
N THR A 465 29.45 -3.79 -3.13
CA THR A 465 29.63 -3.42 -4.55
C THR A 465 30.36 -4.53 -5.29
N GLU A 466 30.35 -4.49 -6.62
CA GLU A 466 31.05 -5.48 -7.46
C GLU A 466 32.53 -5.65 -7.09
N SER A 467 33.21 -4.57 -6.68
CA SER A 467 34.61 -4.63 -6.22
C SER A 467 34.81 -5.44 -4.93
N SER A 468 33.72 -5.75 -4.21
CA SER A 468 33.78 -6.51 -2.95
C SER A 468 33.13 -7.91 -3.09
N ARG A 469 32.94 -8.40 -4.33
CA ARG A 469 32.31 -9.71 -4.62
C ARG A 469 33.03 -10.89 -3.95
N ASP A 470 34.37 -10.79 -3.84
CA ASP A 470 35.18 -11.82 -3.16
C ASP A 470 34.75 -12.07 -1.70
N LEU A 471 34.17 -11.05 -1.04
CA LEU A 471 33.63 -11.23 0.31
C LEU A 471 32.37 -12.13 0.29
N ALA A 472 31.55 -12.03 -0.76
CA ALA A 472 30.39 -12.90 -0.91
C ALA A 472 30.80 -14.35 -1.17
N TYR A 473 31.77 -14.58 -2.04
CA TYR A 473 32.31 -15.92 -2.26
C TYR A 473 33.01 -16.47 -1.04
N GLY A 474 33.73 -15.64 -0.28
CA GLY A 474 34.35 -15.99 0.98
C GLY A 474 33.32 -16.48 2.02
N ALA A 475 32.20 -15.76 2.15
CA ALA A 475 31.12 -16.14 3.07
C ALA A 475 30.46 -17.48 2.69
N ILE A 476 30.28 -17.75 1.38
CA ILE A 476 29.74 -19.03 0.90
C ILE A 476 30.72 -20.17 1.23
N ARG A 477 32.04 -19.99 1.00
CA ARG A 477 33.07 -21.01 1.35
C ARG A 477 33.11 -21.28 2.85
N GLU A 478 33.08 -20.24 3.67
CA GLU A 478 33.07 -20.37 5.14
C GLU A 478 31.85 -21.15 5.63
N ALA A 479 30.67 -20.88 5.01
CA ALA A 479 29.46 -21.63 5.30
C ALA A 479 29.60 -23.10 4.92
N TYR A 480 30.10 -23.38 3.71
CA TYR A 480 30.35 -24.77 3.24
C TYR A 480 31.31 -25.53 4.16
N GLU A 481 32.43 -24.93 4.58
CA GLU A 481 33.40 -25.53 5.50
C GLU A 481 32.76 -25.91 6.85
N LYS A 482 31.71 -25.21 7.25
CA LYS A 482 30.90 -25.48 8.43
C LYS A 482 29.75 -26.47 8.19
N GLY A 483 29.63 -27.03 6.98
CA GLY A 483 28.54 -27.89 6.57
C GLY A 483 27.20 -27.18 6.41
N GLN A 484 27.23 -25.87 6.16
CA GLN A 484 26.07 -24.99 5.96
C GLN A 484 25.86 -24.69 4.49
N GLN A 485 24.68 -24.16 4.15
CA GLN A 485 24.23 -23.94 2.80
C GLN A 485 23.99 -22.45 2.51
N ALA A 486 24.01 -22.11 1.22
CA ALA A 486 23.83 -20.73 0.76
C ALA A 486 22.74 -20.60 -0.30
N TYR A 487 22.08 -19.45 -0.30
CA TYR A 487 21.21 -18.98 -1.40
C TYR A 487 21.90 -17.86 -2.19
N VAL A 488 21.71 -17.87 -3.52
CA VAL A 488 22.07 -16.76 -4.40
C VAL A 488 20.87 -16.37 -5.23
N ILE A 489 20.38 -15.15 -5.09
CA ILE A 489 19.15 -14.67 -5.71
C ILE A 489 19.47 -13.71 -6.85
N CYS A 490 18.93 -14.02 -8.04
CA CYS A 490 19.05 -13.19 -9.24
C CYS A 490 17.70 -12.64 -9.67
N PRO A 491 17.64 -11.43 -10.27
CA PRO A 491 16.38 -10.85 -10.75
C PRO A 491 15.82 -11.54 -12.00
N LEU A 492 16.66 -12.21 -12.81
CA LEU A 492 16.27 -12.85 -14.06
C LEU A 492 16.51 -14.36 -14.04
N VAL A 493 15.77 -15.10 -14.89
CA VAL A 493 15.97 -16.54 -15.11
C VAL A 493 17.09 -16.79 -16.10
N GLU A 494 17.10 -16.07 -17.22
CA GLU A 494 18.05 -16.15 -18.33
C GLU A 494 18.41 -14.75 -18.81
N PRO A 495 19.55 -14.57 -19.52
CA PRO A 495 19.88 -13.31 -20.14
C PRO A 495 18.76 -12.89 -21.09
N SER A 496 18.19 -11.72 -20.90
CA SER A 496 17.11 -11.24 -21.75
C SER A 496 17.27 -9.75 -22.04
N ASP A 497 17.16 -9.41 -23.33
CA ASP A 497 17.05 -8.05 -23.84
C ASP A 497 15.58 -7.71 -24.23
N SER A 498 14.64 -8.64 -24.05
CA SER A 498 13.26 -8.44 -24.45
C SER A 498 12.47 -7.65 -23.40
N ALA A 499 11.67 -6.68 -23.86
CA ALA A 499 10.85 -5.82 -23.00
C ALA A 499 9.84 -6.61 -22.16
N ASP A 500 9.29 -7.71 -22.71
CA ASP A 500 8.26 -8.54 -22.07
C ASP A 500 8.82 -9.33 -20.86
N GLU A 501 10.06 -9.78 -20.91
CA GLU A 501 10.71 -10.51 -19.81
C GLU A 501 11.22 -9.59 -18.70
N LEU A 502 11.45 -8.32 -19.06
CA LEU A 502 11.84 -7.29 -18.12
C LEU A 502 10.63 -6.65 -17.41
N GLU A 503 9.39 -6.91 -17.85
CA GLU A 503 8.18 -6.38 -17.19
C GLU A 503 8.02 -6.86 -15.74
N ASP A 504 8.43 -8.08 -15.45
CA ASP A 504 8.32 -8.68 -14.11
C ASP A 504 9.47 -8.26 -13.16
N VAL A 505 10.46 -7.52 -13.65
CA VAL A 505 11.60 -7.07 -12.83
C VAL A 505 11.28 -5.74 -12.14
N PRO A 506 11.21 -5.69 -10.81
CA PRO A 506 10.88 -4.46 -10.07
C PRO A 506 11.87 -3.31 -10.38
N GLY A 507 11.34 -2.10 -10.57
CA GLY A 507 12.15 -0.89 -10.70
C GLY A 507 12.77 -0.63 -12.08
N ILE A 508 12.28 -1.27 -13.14
CA ILE A 508 12.64 -0.93 -14.51
C ILE A 508 11.88 0.32 -14.96
N ALA A 509 12.62 1.36 -15.36
CA ALA A 509 12.06 2.58 -15.94
C ALA A 509 11.88 2.44 -17.46
N ARG A 510 10.80 2.99 -17.98
CA ARG A 510 10.57 3.16 -19.42
C ARG A 510 10.84 4.63 -19.79
N ASP A 511 11.42 4.86 -20.96
CA ASP A 511 11.52 6.21 -21.51
C ASP A 511 10.17 6.69 -22.05
N ASP A 512 10.11 7.97 -22.47
CA ASP A 512 8.90 8.59 -23.04
C ASP A 512 8.41 7.89 -24.34
N GLU A 513 9.23 7.02 -24.95
CA GLU A 513 8.91 6.22 -26.14
C GLU A 513 8.52 4.78 -25.80
N GLY A 514 8.45 4.42 -24.48
CA GLY A 514 8.09 3.10 -23.98
C GLY A 514 9.21 2.05 -24.06
N ARG A 515 10.44 2.47 -24.33
CA ARG A 515 11.61 1.58 -24.39
C ARG A 515 12.17 1.35 -22.99
N VAL A 516 12.47 0.11 -22.68
CA VAL A 516 13.10 -0.27 -21.42
C VAL A 516 14.55 0.22 -21.39
N THR A 517 14.87 1.15 -20.49
CA THR A 517 16.23 1.58 -20.24
C THR A 517 16.81 0.79 -19.06
N VAL A 518 17.74 -0.13 -19.36
CA VAL A 518 18.46 -0.88 -18.35
C VAL A 518 19.87 -0.25 -18.19
N PRO A 519 20.07 0.67 -17.26
CA PRO A 519 21.36 1.36 -17.10
C PRO A 519 22.46 0.49 -16.48
N VAL A 520 22.13 -0.73 -16.02
CA VAL A 520 23.03 -1.65 -15.31
C VAL A 520 22.77 -3.06 -15.80
N PRO A 521 23.81 -3.87 -16.10
CA PRO A 521 23.63 -5.27 -16.46
C PRO A 521 22.92 -6.03 -15.33
N LEU A 522 21.86 -6.79 -15.70
CA LEU A 522 21.12 -7.61 -14.77
C LEU A 522 21.73 -9.01 -14.72
N HIS A 523 21.86 -9.56 -13.52
CA HIS A 523 22.28 -10.92 -13.30
C HIS A 523 21.11 -11.89 -13.50
N ASP A 524 21.37 -13.00 -14.16
CA ASP A 524 20.43 -14.09 -14.37
C ASP A 524 20.93 -15.40 -13.73
N THR A 525 20.01 -16.33 -13.49
CA THR A 525 20.35 -17.57 -12.78
C THR A 525 21.24 -18.49 -13.57
N ALA A 526 21.21 -18.47 -14.92
CA ALA A 526 22.01 -19.35 -15.76
C ALA A 526 23.48 -18.90 -15.76
N THR A 527 23.71 -17.62 -16.04
CA THR A 527 25.06 -17.02 -16.03
C THR A 527 25.69 -17.09 -14.63
N GLU A 528 24.91 -16.83 -13.58
CA GLU A 528 25.42 -16.86 -12.20
C GLU A 528 25.73 -18.29 -11.73
N LEU A 529 24.98 -19.30 -12.18
CA LEU A 529 25.27 -20.71 -11.96
C LEU A 529 26.68 -21.07 -12.48
N ASP A 530 26.98 -20.72 -13.74
CA ASP A 530 28.27 -21.01 -14.36
C ASP A 530 29.40 -20.25 -13.68
N ARG A 531 29.17 -19.00 -13.31
CA ARG A 531 30.12 -18.15 -12.58
C ARG A 531 30.47 -18.74 -11.21
N LEU A 532 29.47 -19.19 -10.45
CA LEU A 532 29.68 -19.80 -9.14
C LEU A 532 30.41 -21.13 -9.22
N ARG A 533 30.10 -21.97 -10.22
CA ARG A 533 30.83 -23.24 -10.46
C ARG A 533 32.32 -23.03 -10.74
N LEU A 534 32.64 -21.92 -11.43
CA LEU A 534 34.05 -21.53 -11.68
C LEU A 534 34.72 -20.94 -10.45
N ALA A 535 34.01 -20.09 -9.71
CA ALA A 535 34.58 -19.38 -8.55
C ALA A 535 34.67 -20.25 -7.28
N LEU A 536 33.83 -21.27 -7.17
CA LEU A 536 33.67 -22.15 -6.01
C LEU A 536 33.82 -23.63 -6.41
N PRO A 537 35.00 -24.06 -6.89
CA PRO A 537 35.22 -25.44 -7.29
C PRO A 537 35.05 -26.39 -6.09
N GLY A 538 34.32 -27.48 -6.31
CA GLY A 538 34.07 -28.51 -5.27
C GLY A 538 32.73 -28.36 -4.54
N LEU A 539 31.99 -27.27 -4.73
CA LEU A 539 30.65 -27.09 -4.22
C LEU A 539 29.59 -27.59 -5.23
N THR A 540 28.54 -28.21 -4.74
CA THR A 540 27.37 -28.60 -5.54
C THR A 540 26.46 -27.38 -5.69
N VAL A 541 26.42 -26.83 -6.90
CA VAL A 541 25.62 -25.64 -7.23
C VAL A 541 24.51 -26.03 -8.19
N GLU A 542 23.24 -25.76 -7.79
CA GLU A 542 22.06 -26.03 -8.61
C GLU A 542 21.17 -24.77 -8.73
N ARG A 543 20.29 -24.77 -9.76
CA ARG A 543 19.38 -23.64 -9.99
C ARG A 543 17.93 -24.01 -9.72
N LEU A 544 17.13 -22.99 -9.32
CA LEU A 544 15.70 -23.10 -9.10
C LEU A 544 14.98 -21.85 -9.62
N HIS A 545 14.01 -22.00 -10.52
CA HIS A 545 13.25 -20.86 -11.05
C HIS A 545 11.80 -21.22 -11.40
N GLY A 546 10.97 -20.19 -11.60
CA GLY A 546 9.53 -20.30 -11.80
C GLY A 546 9.11 -21.14 -13.04
N ARG A 547 9.94 -21.14 -14.10
CA ARG A 547 9.66 -21.84 -15.38
C ARG A 547 9.92 -23.36 -15.34
N MET A 548 10.54 -23.88 -14.27
CA MET A 548 10.78 -25.31 -14.12
C MET A 548 9.47 -26.08 -13.90
N PRO A 549 9.34 -27.32 -14.39
CA PRO A 549 8.23 -28.22 -14.06
C PRO A 549 8.11 -28.45 -12.54
N ALA A 550 6.87 -28.59 -12.04
CA ALA A 550 6.62 -28.72 -10.60
C ALA A 550 7.42 -29.86 -9.95
N GLY A 551 7.44 -31.06 -10.56
CA GLY A 551 8.19 -32.20 -10.02
C GLY A 551 9.72 -32.01 -10.00
N GLU A 552 10.27 -31.20 -10.90
CA GLU A 552 11.69 -30.84 -10.88
C GLU A 552 12.00 -29.84 -9.77
N LYS A 553 11.13 -28.85 -9.57
CA LYS A 553 11.22 -27.90 -8.43
C LYS A 553 11.24 -28.64 -7.10
N ASP A 554 10.27 -29.56 -6.93
CA ASP A 554 10.16 -30.33 -5.67
C ASP A 554 11.43 -31.15 -5.42
N ARG A 555 11.97 -31.82 -6.47
CA ARG A 555 13.21 -32.60 -6.38
C ARG A 555 14.41 -31.73 -5.96
N VAL A 556 14.59 -30.56 -6.57
CA VAL A 556 15.71 -29.64 -6.24
C VAL A 556 15.57 -29.11 -4.82
N ILE A 557 14.35 -28.72 -4.42
CA ILE A 557 14.07 -28.26 -3.06
C ILE A 557 14.34 -29.35 -2.02
N ASP A 558 13.92 -30.58 -2.28
CA ASP A 558 14.13 -31.70 -1.36
C ASP A 558 15.61 -32.10 -1.29
N ALA A 559 16.35 -32.07 -2.40
CA ALA A 559 17.81 -32.28 -2.41
C ALA A 559 18.54 -31.21 -1.60
N PHE A 560 18.12 -29.94 -1.75
CA PHE A 560 18.69 -28.84 -0.96
C PHE A 560 18.37 -29.00 0.53
N LYS A 561 17.16 -29.40 0.91
CA LYS A 561 16.80 -29.68 2.32
C LYS A 561 17.62 -30.84 2.92
N ARG A 562 17.97 -31.85 2.12
CA ARG A 562 18.82 -32.97 2.57
C ARG A 562 20.31 -32.64 2.64
N GLY A 563 20.71 -31.44 2.20
CA GLY A 563 22.12 -31.03 2.18
C GLY A 563 22.92 -31.61 1.02
N GLU A 564 22.28 -32.12 -0.04
CA GLU A 564 22.91 -32.62 -1.25
C GLU A 564 23.36 -31.50 -2.22
N ILE A 565 22.84 -30.29 -2.01
CA ILE A 565 23.16 -29.07 -2.75
C ILE A 565 23.70 -28.06 -1.74
N ASP A 566 24.89 -27.50 -2.01
CA ASP A 566 25.55 -26.54 -1.14
C ASP A 566 25.09 -25.10 -1.42
N VAL A 567 24.89 -24.76 -2.70
CA VAL A 567 24.46 -23.42 -3.14
C VAL A 567 23.28 -23.53 -4.07
N LEU A 568 22.19 -22.85 -3.73
CA LEU A 568 20.99 -22.79 -4.56
C LEU A 568 20.87 -21.41 -5.21
N VAL A 569 21.06 -21.36 -6.55
CA VAL A 569 20.87 -20.16 -7.36
C VAL A 569 19.40 -20.06 -7.77
N SER A 570 18.71 -18.96 -7.42
CA SER A 570 17.29 -18.87 -7.70
C SER A 570 16.84 -17.44 -8.04
N THR A 571 15.61 -17.32 -8.53
CA THR A 571 14.88 -16.06 -8.58
C THR A 571 14.07 -15.86 -7.30
N THR A 572 13.20 -14.86 -7.24
CA THR A 572 12.27 -14.58 -6.14
C THR A 572 11.32 -15.74 -5.80
N VAL A 573 11.31 -16.83 -6.57
CA VAL A 573 10.50 -18.05 -6.26
C VAL A 573 10.78 -18.60 -4.86
N ILE A 574 11.98 -18.35 -4.29
CA ILE A 574 12.34 -18.71 -2.90
C ILE A 574 11.60 -17.88 -1.85
N GLU A 575 11.03 -16.72 -2.19
CA GLU A 575 10.18 -15.96 -1.26
C GLU A 575 9.05 -16.82 -0.69
N VAL A 576 8.67 -17.89 -1.41
CA VAL A 576 7.55 -18.75 -1.05
C VAL A 576 8.03 -20.04 -0.41
N GLY A 577 8.00 -20.11 0.91
CA GLY A 577 7.79 -21.34 1.66
C GLY A 577 8.95 -22.32 1.85
N VAL A 578 10.16 -22.11 1.34
CA VAL A 578 11.27 -23.04 1.59
C VAL A 578 11.93 -22.73 2.93
N ASP A 579 11.76 -23.61 3.92
CA ASP A 579 12.38 -23.48 5.22
C ASP A 579 13.55 -24.49 5.34
N VAL A 580 14.77 -23.97 5.25
CA VAL A 580 16.01 -24.77 5.37
C VAL A 580 16.85 -24.19 6.51
N PRO A 581 16.78 -24.78 7.71
CA PRO A 581 17.49 -24.26 8.88
C PRO A 581 19.02 -24.20 8.72
N ASN A 582 19.56 -25.03 7.84
CA ASN A 582 21.00 -25.13 7.56
C ASN A 582 21.50 -24.07 6.58
N ALA A 583 20.61 -23.31 5.90
CA ALA A 583 20.99 -22.21 5.02
C ALA A 583 21.27 -20.96 5.86
N THR A 584 22.53 -20.55 5.92
CA THR A 584 23.00 -19.42 6.74
C THR A 584 23.48 -18.23 5.94
N VAL A 585 23.73 -18.38 4.65
CA VAL A 585 24.19 -17.31 3.76
C VAL A 585 23.15 -17.01 2.68
N MET A 586 22.84 -15.74 2.50
CA MET A 586 22.00 -15.21 1.44
C MET A 586 22.77 -14.15 0.65
N VAL A 587 22.96 -14.35 -0.64
CA VAL A 587 23.51 -13.35 -1.56
C VAL A 587 22.38 -12.90 -2.49
N ILE A 588 22.17 -11.58 -2.62
CA ILE A 588 21.13 -11.00 -3.47
C ILE A 588 21.80 -10.12 -4.52
N GLU A 589 21.73 -10.53 -5.77
CA GLU A 589 22.28 -9.78 -6.90
C GLU A 589 21.33 -8.64 -7.31
N ASN A 590 21.90 -7.51 -7.77
CA ASN A 590 21.12 -6.33 -8.16
C ASN A 590 20.10 -5.88 -7.10
N GLY A 591 20.53 -5.78 -5.84
CA GLY A 591 19.63 -5.43 -4.72
C GLY A 591 18.84 -4.15 -4.91
N GLU A 592 19.33 -3.20 -5.71
CA GLU A 592 18.65 -1.97 -6.08
C GLU A 592 17.34 -2.19 -6.88
N ARG A 593 17.13 -3.39 -7.42
CA ARG A 593 15.94 -3.77 -8.19
C ARG A 593 14.81 -4.31 -7.33
N PHE A 594 15.11 -4.68 -6.10
CA PHE A 594 14.12 -5.24 -5.19
C PHE A 594 13.54 -4.17 -4.26
N GLY A 595 12.25 -4.28 -3.95
CA GLY A 595 11.63 -3.48 -2.89
C GLY A 595 12.11 -3.94 -1.50
N LEU A 596 12.05 -3.05 -0.50
CA LEU A 596 12.50 -3.37 0.87
C LEU A 596 11.75 -4.55 1.46
N ALA A 597 10.46 -4.71 1.16
CA ALA A 597 9.65 -5.84 1.61
C ALA A 597 10.19 -7.19 1.08
N ALA A 598 10.51 -7.26 -0.23
CA ALA A 598 11.08 -8.46 -0.84
C ALA A 598 12.48 -8.78 -0.27
N LEU A 599 13.34 -7.76 -0.15
CA LEU A 599 14.66 -7.92 0.47
C LEU A 599 14.55 -8.42 1.92
N HIS A 600 13.60 -7.91 2.69
CA HIS A 600 13.34 -8.35 4.05
C HIS A 600 12.88 -9.82 4.10
N GLN A 601 11.96 -10.22 3.21
CA GLN A 601 11.50 -11.61 3.13
C GLN A 601 12.62 -12.57 2.74
N LEU A 602 13.46 -12.20 1.76
CA LEU A 602 14.64 -12.97 1.36
C LEU A 602 15.63 -13.08 2.54
N ARG A 603 15.95 -11.97 3.21
CA ARG A 603 16.77 -11.98 4.42
C ARG A 603 16.23 -12.93 5.49
N GLY A 604 14.91 -12.97 5.66
CA GLY A 604 14.24 -13.86 6.62
C GLY A 604 14.32 -15.36 6.27
N ARG A 605 14.89 -15.74 5.13
CA ARG A 605 15.11 -17.14 4.75
C ARG A 605 16.35 -17.76 5.36
N VAL A 606 17.29 -16.96 5.85
CA VAL A 606 18.49 -17.42 6.56
C VAL A 606 18.44 -17.04 8.03
N GLY A 607 19.30 -17.66 8.86
CA GLY A 607 19.33 -17.40 10.30
C GLY A 607 18.09 -17.89 11.07
N ARG A 608 17.42 -18.93 10.56
CA ARG A 608 16.23 -19.53 11.22
C ARG A 608 16.57 -20.54 12.30
N GLY A 609 17.78 -21.09 12.27
CA GLY A 609 18.28 -22.04 13.26
C GLY A 609 18.95 -21.33 14.45
N SER A 610 19.79 -22.09 15.15
CA SER A 610 20.64 -21.62 16.25
C SER A 610 21.87 -20.84 15.78
N VAL A 611 22.14 -20.82 14.45
CA VAL A 611 23.30 -20.16 13.84
C VAL A 611 22.86 -18.84 13.22
N SER A 612 23.67 -17.78 13.44
CA SER A 612 23.46 -16.47 12.84
C SER A 612 23.56 -16.52 11.32
N GLY A 613 22.61 -15.88 10.63
CA GLY A 613 22.62 -15.73 9.18
C GLY A 613 23.43 -14.53 8.70
N THR A 614 23.91 -14.60 7.46
CA THR A 614 24.56 -13.51 6.77
C THR A 614 23.79 -13.21 5.48
N CYS A 615 23.36 -11.96 5.29
CA CYS A 615 22.70 -11.48 4.09
C CYS A 615 23.58 -10.43 3.39
N LEU A 616 24.02 -10.72 2.17
CA LEU A 616 24.91 -9.89 1.38
C LEU A 616 24.15 -9.38 0.15
N VAL A 617 23.95 -8.08 0.07
CA VAL A 617 23.18 -7.45 -1.01
C VAL A 617 24.14 -6.77 -1.97
N MET A 618 24.25 -7.30 -3.18
CA MET A 618 25.11 -6.75 -4.23
C MET A 618 24.41 -5.59 -4.93
N THR A 619 25.12 -4.47 -5.11
CA THR A 619 24.61 -3.30 -5.84
C THR A 619 25.60 -2.85 -6.90
N HIS A 620 25.07 -2.45 -8.07
CA HIS A 620 25.83 -1.95 -9.20
C HIS A 620 25.64 -0.44 -9.41
N SER A 621 24.88 0.23 -8.55
CA SER A 621 24.58 1.66 -8.66
C SER A 621 25.82 2.51 -8.40
N LYS A 622 26.36 3.15 -9.46
CA LYS A 622 27.39 4.21 -9.36
C LYS A 622 26.66 5.55 -9.16
N GLY A 623 26.88 6.19 -8.01
CA GLY A 623 26.19 7.38 -7.53
C GLY A 623 26.19 8.59 -8.48
N ASN A 624 25.17 8.67 -9.36
CA ASN A 624 24.83 9.89 -10.08
C ASN A 624 23.30 10.14 -9.97
N GLY A 625 22.93 11.11 -9.19
CA GLY A 625 21.63 11.80 -9.17
C GLY A 625 20.33 11.00 -8.87
N GLY A 626 20.12 9.83 -9.47
CA GLY A 626 18.99 8.91 -9.20
C GLY A 626 19.36 7.76 -8.25
N ALA A 627 20.65 7.64 -7.92
CA ALA A 627 21.24 6.61 -7.05
C ALA A 627 20.91 6.81 -5.54
N SER A 628 20.49 8.00 -5.14
CA SER A 628 20.28 8.35 -3.72
C SER A 628 19.17 7.50 -3.09
N ALA A 629 17.98 7.45 -3.68
CA ALA A 629 16.83 6.74 -3.09
C ALA A 629 17.02 5.21 -3.03
N ALA A 630 17.65 4.60 -4.06
CA ALA A 630 17.96 3.18 -4.04
C ALA A 630 19.02 2.85 -2.98
N GLN A 631 20.04 3.71 -2.86
CA GLN A 631 21.11 3.57 -1.88
C GLN A 631 20.58 3.76 -0.45
N ASP A 632 19.69 4.75 -0.22
CA ASP A 632 19.05 4.99 1.07
C ASP A 632 18.18 3.79 1.50
N ARG A 633 17.49 3.14 0.54
CA ARG A 633 16.74 1.89 0.79
C ARG A 633 17.66 0.76 1.26
N LEU A 634 18.74 0.51 0.54
CA LEU A 634 19.69 -0.56 0.89
C LEU A 634 20.37 -0.31 2.23
N GLN A 635 20.75 0.93 2.53
CA GLN A 635 21.31 1.30 3.84
C GLN A 635 20.31 1.12 4.98
N SER A 636 19.01 1.33 4.71
CA SER A 636 17.96 1.08 5.70
C SER A 636 17.89 -0.40 6.07
N LEU A 637 18.09 -1.30 5.10
CA LEU A 637 18.12 -2.74 5.35
C LEU A 637 19.31 -3.18 6.22
N GLU A 638 20.44 -2.48 6.15
CA GLU A 638 21.60 -2.72 7.04
C GLU A 638 21.33 -2.28 8.49
N LYS A 639 20.59 -1.16 8.66
CA LYS A 639 20.39 -0.51 9.96
C LYS A 639 19.34 -1.18 10.83
N THR A 640 18.33 -1.82 10.23
CA THR A 640 17.24 -2.44 10.99
C THR A 640 16.87 -3.83 10.50
N SER A 641 16.56 -4.69 11.46
CA SER A 641 16.00 -6.02 11.21
C SER A 641 14.47 -6.06 11.34
N ASP A 642 13.85 -5.00 11.84
CA ASP A 642 12.39 -4.92 12.01
C ASP A 642 11.69 -4.70 10.67
N GLY A 643 10.85 -5.69 10.29
CA GLY A 643 10.12 -5.68 9.04
C GLY A 643 9.08 -4.58 8.93
N PHE A 644 8.40 -4.22 10.04
CA PHE A 644 7.41 -3.14 10.05
C PHE A 644 8.07 -1.78 9.83
N THR A 645 9.21 -1.53 10.48
CA THR A 645 10.01 -0.32 10.26
C THR A 645 10.49 -0.22 8.81
N LEU A 646 10.97 -1.34 8.22
CA LEU A 646 11.38 -1.36 6.80
C LEU A 646 10.22 -1.10 5.85
N ALA A 647 9.06 -1.69 6.12
CA ALA A 647 7.87 -1.46 5.31
C ALA A 647 7.39 0.01 5.38
N GLN A 648 7.48 0.63 6.55
CA GLN A 648 7.16 2.06 6.72
C GLN A 648 8.18 2.95 6.00
N MET A 649 9.48 2.59 6.01
CA MET A 649 10.50 3.28 5.24
C MET A 649 10.28 3.11 3.73
N ASP A 650 9.90 1.93 3.25
CA ASP A 650 9.57 1.69 1.84
C ASP A 650 8.38 2.54 1.39
N LEU A 651 7.36 2.67 2.26
CA LEU A 651 6.21 3.55 2.04
C LEU A 651 6.64 5.02 1.86
N ARG A 652 7.54 5.51 2.70
CA ARG A 652 8.08 6.89 2.63
C ARG A 652 8.94 7.16 1.40
N LEU A 653 9.70 6.16 0.96
CA LEU A 653 10.64 6.29 -0.16
C LEU A 653 9.96 6.13 -1.53
N ARG A 654 8.84 5.41 -1.58
CA ARG A 654 7.98 5.33 -2.76
C ARG A 654 7.03 6.52 -2.72
N HIS A 655 7.20 7.49 -3.62
CA HIS A 655 6.21 8.54 -3.78
C HIS A 655 4.83 7.92 -4.03
N GLU A 656 3.78 8.50 -3.45
CA GLU A 656 2.39 8.00 -3.44
C GLU A 656 1.85 7.45 -4.78
N GLY A 657 2.39 7.92 -5.91
CA GLY A 657 2.01 7.48 -7.25
C GLY A 657 2.44 6.05 -7.62
N GLU A 658 3.52 5.52 -7.02
CA GLU A 658 4.04 4.17 -7.30
C GLU A 658 3.44 3.10 -6.37
N ILE A 659 3.06 3.48 -5.14
CA ILE A 659 2.43 2.57 -4.16
C ILE A 659 1.07 2.10 -4.66
N LEU A 660 0.38 2.95 -5.38
CA LEU A 660 -0.87 2.67 -6.06
C LEU A 660 -0.68 2.00 -7.42
N GLY A 661 0.49 1.40 -7.71
CA GLY A 661 0.74 0.46 -8.81
C GLY A 661 -0.26 -0.71 -8.90
N TYR A 662 -1.11 -0.84 -7.90
CA TYR A 662 -2.41 -1.52 -7.96
C TYR A 662 -3.38 -0.98 -9.04
N ARG A 663 -2.95 0.00 -9.84
CA ARG A 663 -3.69 0.44 -11.06
C ARG A 663 -3.96 -0.69 -12.04
N GLN A 664 -3.20 -1.76 -12.02
CA GLN A 664 -3.44 -2.93 -12.89
C GLN A 664 -4.59 -3.82 -12.42
N HIS A 665 -5.10 -3.64 -11.17
CA HIS A 665 -6.14 -4.49 -10.60
C HIS A 665 -7.32 -3.71 -9.99
N GLY A 666 -7.64 -2.50 -10.49
CA GLY A 666 -8.83 -1.75 -10.03
C GLY A 666 -8.73 -1.15 -8.62
N GLY A 667 -7.52 -0.92 -8.10
CA GLY A 667 -7.32 -0.36 -6.77
C GLY A 667 -7.85 1.07 -6.60
N VAL A 668 -8.33 1.39 -5.40
CA VAL A 668 -8.85 2.71 -5.03
C VAL A 668 -7.71 3.72 -4.91
N THR A 669 -7.78 4.82 -5.65
CA THR A 669 -6.80 5.91 -5.53
C THR A 669 -7.21 6.85 -4.40
N LEU A 670 -6.40 6.96 -3.34
CA LEU A 670 -6.54 7.97 -2.30
C LEU A 670 -6.01 9.31 -2.82
N ARG A 671 -6.74 10.40 -2.58
CA ARG A 671 -6.44 11.74 -3.10
C ARG A 671 -5.97 12.71 -2.03
N PHE A 672 -6.45 12.55 -0.80
CA PHE A 672 -6.26 13.50 0.30
C PHE A 672 -5.41 12.91 1.44
N VAL A 673 -5.37 11.59 1.51
CA VAL A 673 -4.71 10.84 2.58
C VAL A 673 -3.23 10.69 2.28
N ASP A 674 -2.40 11.05 3.23
CA ASP A 674 -0.99 10.71 3.30
C ASP A 674 -0.85 9.52 4.26
N LEU A 675 -0.47 8.35 3.73
CA LEU A 675 -0.43 7.10 4.49
C LEU A 675 0.57 7.11 5.66
N ASP A 676 1.56 8.01 5.63
CA ASP A 676 2.55 8.17 6.70
C ASP A 676 2.13 9.26 7.70
N ALA A 677 1.67 10.41 7.20
CA ALA A 677 1.33 11.55 8.05
C ALA A 677 -0.06 11.44 8.71
N ASP A 678 -0.99 10.69 8.12
CA ASP A 678 -2.38 10.59 8.55
C ASP A 678 -2.71 9.28 9.29
N GLU A 679 -1.73 8.62 9.93
CA GLU A 679 -1.93 7.34 10.63
C GLU A 679 -3.11 7.38 11.60
N ASP A 680 -3.18 8.42 12.44
CA ASP A 680 -4.28 8.62 13.39
C ASP A 680 -5.64 8.77 12.70
N LEU A 681 -5.70 9.49 11.56
CA LEU A 681 -6.94 9.70 10.82
C LEU A 681 -7.47 8.41 10.20
N ILE A 682 -6.57 7.57 9.70
CA ILE A 682 -6.89 6.25 9.12
C ILE A 682 -7.45 5.34 10.21
N GLU A 683 -6.78 5.28 11.37
CA GLU A 683 -7.24 4.48 12.50
C GLU A 683 -8.60 4.97 13.03
N TRP A 684 -8.79 6.28 13.17
CA TRP A 684 -10.06 6.85 13.60
C TRP A 684 -11.19 6.52 12.62
N ALA A 685 -10.93 6.65 11.32
CA ALA A 685 -11.92 6.34 10.30
C ALA A 685 -12.32 4.86 10.32
N HIS A 686 -11.35 3.96 10.52
CA HIS A 686 -11.60 2.52 10.68
C HIS A 686 -12.48 2.23 11.89
N LEU A 687 -12.10 2.71 13.09
CA LEU A 687 -12.88 2.49 14.32
C LEU A 687 -14.29 3.07 14.22
N ASP A 688 -14.42 4.27 13.63
CA ASP A 688 -15.70 4.93 13.48
C ASP A 688 -16.60 4.23 12.43
N ALA A 689 -16.02 3.64 11.37
CA ALA A 689 -16.74 2.83 10.41
C ALA A 689 -17.32 1.55 11.07
N VAL A 690 -16.51 0.87 11.88
CA VAL A 690 -16.94 -0.29 12.66
C VAL A 690 -18.06 0.09 13.63
N GLU A 691 -17.91 1.18 14.38
CA GLU A 691 -18.92 1.68 15.31
C GLU A 691 -20.22 2.02 14.57
N LEU A 692 -20.16 2.72 13.44
CA LEU A 692 -21.34 3.11 12.67
C LEU A 692 -22.14 1.89 12.16
N LEU A 693 -21.47 0.89 11.61
CA LEU A 693 -22.13 -0.30 11.10
C LEU A 693 -22.73 -1.16 12.22
N ARG A 694 -22.09 -1.19 13.40
CA ARG A 694 -22.63 -1.89 14.58
C ARG A 694 -23.94 -1.32 15.08
N TYR A 695 -24.09 0.03 15.08
CA TYR A 695 -25.26 0.70 15.65
C TYR A 695 -26.32 1.08 14.62
N ALA A 696 -26.00 1.17 13.36
CA ALA A 696 -26.85 1.75 12.33
C ALA A 696 -27.36 0.75 11.28
N CYS A 697 -27.31 -0.56 11.56
CA CYS A 697 -27.86 -1.60 10.67
C CYS A 697 -27.59 -1.28 9.18
N ASN A 698 -26.36 -1.41 8.72
CA ASN A 698 -25.93 -1.13 7.33
C ASN A 698 -26.20 0.30 6.84
N LEU A 699 -26.27 1.28 7.76
CA LEU A 699 -26.54 2.69 7.47
C LEU A 699 -27.95 2.96 6.90
N ASP A 700 -28.92 2.11 7.17
CA ASP A 700 -30.30 2.26 6.66
C ASP A 700 -31.16 3.22 7.48
N SER A 701 -30.68 3.69 8.63
CA SER A 701 -31.41 4.66 9.44
C SER A 701 -31.53 6.02 8.73
N VAL A 702 -32.59 6.77 9.02
CA VAL A 702 -32.82 8.12 8.46
C VAL A 702 -31.60 9.05 8.68
N ALA A 703 -30.90 8.89 9.82
CA ALA A 703 -29.74 9.70 10.16
C ALA A 703 -28.45 9.32 9.40
N THR A 704 -28.31 8.08 8.94
CA THR A 704 -27.10 7.56 8.31
C THR A 704 -27.26 7.29 6.82
N ARG A 705 -28.47 7.23 6.30
CA ARG A 705 -28.77 7.03 4.88
C ARG A 705 -28.04 8.02 3.95
N PRO A 706 -27.95 9.33 4.27
CA PRO A 706 -27.18 10.26 3.44
C PRO A 706 -25.69 9.91 3.36
N LEU A 707 -25.12 9.35 4.43
CA LEU A 707 -23.74 8.86 4.42
C LEU A 707 -23.61 7.63 3.50
N ARG A 708 -24.55 6.68 3.57
CA ARG A 708 -24.57 5.53 2.67
C ARG A 708 -24.65 5.96 1.20
N ASP A 709 -25.54 6.90 0.88
CA ASP A 709 -25.71 7.39 -0.49
C ASP A 709 -24.43 8.09 -1.00
N ALA A 710 -23.76 8.87 -0.15
CA ALA A 710 -22.49 9.51 -0.47
C ALA A 710 -21.38 8.47 -0.72
N VAL A 711 -21.28 7.44 0.11
CA VAL A 711 -20.34 6.32 -0.05
C VAL A 711 -20.60 5.56 -1.34
N ALA A 712 -21.87 5.20 -1.62
CA ALA A 712 -22.26 4.48 -2.82
C ALA A 712 -22.00 5.30 -4.10
N THR A 713 -22.17 6.61 -4.05
CA THR A 713 -21.90 7.51 -5.17
C THR A 713 -20.41 7.61 -5.45
N ARG A 714 -19.58 7.80 -4.41
CA ARG A 714 -18.13 7.99 -4.55
C ARG A 714 -17.39 6.72 -4.96
N TYR A 715 -17.84 5.58 -4.46
CA TYR A 715 -17.21 4.27 -4.67
C TYR A 715 -18.06 3.30 -5.50
N ARG A 716 -18.84 3.82 -6.46
CA ARG A 716 -19.68 3.02 -7.36
C ARG A 716 -19.00 1.83 -8.03
N HIS A 717 -17.73 1.97 -8.35
CA HIS A 717 -16.92 0.92 -8.98
C HIS A 717 -16.72 -0.28 -8.04
N ILE A 718 -16.55 -0.05 -6.73
CA ILE A 718 -16.39 -1.11 -5.73
C ILE A 718 -17.66 -1.98 -5.64
N PHE A 719 -18.84 -1.36 -5.81
CA PHE A 719 -20.11 -2.07 -5.76
C PHE A 719 -20.49 -2.75 -7.10
N LYS A 720 -19.97 -2.26 -8.24
CA LYS A 720 -20.27 -2.84 -9.56
C LYS A 720 -19.55 -4.16 -9.84
N GLU A 721 -18.40 -4.39 -9.26
CA GLU A 721 -17.64 -5.64 -9.43
C GLU A 721 -18.39 -6.87 -8.85
N VAL A 722 -19.36 -6.66 -7.99
CA VAL A 722 -20.18 -7.74 -7.38
C VAL A 722 -21.40 -8.10 -8.23
N SER A 723 -21.88 -7.19 -9.07
CA SER A 723 -23.11 -7.40 -9.88
C SER A 723 -22.83 -7.93 -11.30
N GLY A 724 -21.59 -8.21 -11.64
CA GLY A 724 -21.13 -8.66 -12.97
C GLY A 724 -20.51 -10.07 -12.99
N GLY A 725 -20.91 -10.94 -12.03
CA GLY A 725 -20.52 -12.35 -12.00
C GLY A 725 -21.70 -13.25 -12.26
#